data_4fb4ec442b2d21a62785a59abd7a57a7
#
_entry.id   4fb4ec442b2d21a62785a59abd7a57a7
#
_cell.length_a   1.000
_cell.length_b   1.000
_cell.length_c   1.000
_cell.angle_alpha   90.00
_cell.angle_beta   90.00
_cell.angle_gamma   90.00
#
_symmetry.space_group_name_H-M   'P 1'
#
loop_
_entity.id
_entity.type
_entity.pdbx_description
1 polymer ?
#
loop_
_entity_poly.entity_id
_entity_poly.type
_entity_poly.pdbx_seq_one_letter_code
_entity_poly.pdbx_strand_id
1 'polypeptide(L)'
;MKRRHRVLSRAEAEAALTAASAAIAPQDEKRSSNRRNTELFLLVLGAVPVLLLYALYVMNAGLEVSLSTLGVPIALCLAFLAAHISIRWLAPGADPAILPIVFVLSGVGITMLTRLNEAYAVNQVIWLFVSVAAMVGVLFVVRNLDKLAEYKYTLGIVGVALLLLPMLVGTEKYGSKLWVGIGSFSFQPGEFAKILIVLFLAFYLAANREALSVSMRQVGPFKVPRIRMLLPLLIMWGISLLLVVFERDLGSALLFFVFFVIMLFVSTGRVSYVVVSFLLLAVGGAFCYRFFGHVQTRINIWLDPWSDAQGGGYQIVQSLYSLADGGLVGTGIGKGLPTYIPVVESDFIFSAIGEEMGLLGSSAVLVLFLLLCVRGFATAARAKSDSSAFAAVGLTSALGFQAFLIVGGVTKFLPLTGVTLPFMSQGGTSLLASFIIVALLLRAGDEATGREALIETAGTQDSSRDPLSVAAGRIAAAGAGSRMGAHADAVVHGKHARGHFNVQSAESGVLGRVALGKRLTTLITVFSLLFAALIGNLTYVMQVDAEAIQSMPSNNHTIAKSAYVQRGAIITSDGVTLAESVQQEDGTYLRSYPQGSLAAHTVGYISTRYGTTGIESSMNETLTGHADYSSWKNALYSLAGLQQAGSRSS
;
A
#
# COMPACT_ATOMS: atom_id res chain seq x y z
N MET A 1 29.64 -54.28 -26.20
CA MET A 1 29.90 -53.04 -26.94
C MET A 1 30.08 -51.90 -25.93
N LYS A 2 31.33 -51.50 -25.63
CA LYS A 2 31.66 -50.40 -24.71
C LYS A 2 31.51 -49.07 -25.46
N ARG A 3 30.45 -48.28 -25.15
CA ARG A 3 30.36 -46.87 -25.60
C ARG A 3 31.41 -46.08 -24.82
N ARG A 4 32.46 -45.58 -25.50
CA ARG A 4 33.41 -44.59 -24.98
C ARG A 4 32.65 -43.29 -24.74
N HIS A 5 32.53 -42.88 -23.50
CA HIS A 5 32.14 -41.53 -23.15
C HIS A 5 33.24 -40.59 -23.64
N ARG A 6 32.93 -39.79 -24.64
CA ARG A 6 33.81 -38.69 -25.12
C ARG A 6 33.71 -37.58 -24.11
N VAL A 7 34.72 -37.41 -23.28
CA VAL A 7 34.89 -36.21 -22.44
C VAL A 7 35.19 -35.06 -23.39
N LEU A 8 34.30 -34.07 -23.43
CA LEU A 8 34.49 -32.87 -24.23
C LEU A 8 35.75 -32.15 -23.76
N SER A 9 36.61 -31.73 -24.68
CA SER A 9 37.73 -30.87 -24.34
C SER A 9 37.24 -29.53 -23.81
N ARG A 10 38.05 -28.84 -23.02
CA ARG A 10 37.69 -27.53 -22.47
C ARG A 10 37.26 -26.53 -23.56
N ALA A 11 37.92 -26.58 -24.73
CA ALA A 11 37.56 -25.76 -25.87
C ALA A 11 36.19 -26.13 -26.50
N GLU A 12 35.86 -27.42 -26.56
CA GLU A 12 34.53 -27.88 -27.03
C GLU A 12 33.43 -27.51 -26.05
N ALA A 13 33.70 -27.54 -24.73
CA ALA A 13 32.76 -27.10 -23.70
C ALA A 13 32.53 -25.57 -23.72
N GLU A 14 33.60 -24.79 -23.93
CA GLU A 14 33.50 -23.33 -24.10
C GLU A 14 32.80 -22.95 -25.41
N ALA A 15 33.03 -23.66 -26.49
CA ALA A 15 32.33 -23.45 -27.76
C ALA A 15 30.85 -23.84 -27.68
N ALA A 16 30.51 -24.93 -26.96
CA ALA A 16 29.14 -25.32 -26.71
C ALA A 16 28.39 -24.32 -25.82
N LEU A 17 29.05 -23.77 -24.80
CA LEU A 17 28.53 -22.71 -23.94
C LEU A 17 28.30 -21.41 -24.72
N THR A 18 29.22 -21.03 -25.61
CA THR A 18 29.11 -19.85 -26.45
C THR A 18 27.98 -20.00 -27.47
N ALA A 19 27.85 -21.19 -28.09
CA ALA A 19 26.76 -21.49 -29.01
C ALA A 19 25.40 -21.55 -28.32
N ALA A 20 25.31 -22.12 -27.11
CA ALA A 20 24.11 -22.10 -26.30
C ALA A 20 23.72 -20.68 -25.87
N SER A 21 24.69 -19.86 -25.46
CA SER A 21 24.49 -18.46 -25.14
C SER A 21 23.96 -17.65 -26.34
N ALA A 22 24.54 -17.85 -27.52
CA ALA A 22 24.11 -17.19 -28.75
C ALA A 22 22.70 -17.62 -29.22
N ALA A 23 22.26 -18.84 -28.92
CA ALA A 23 20.92 -19.32 -29.22
C ALA A 23 19.84 -18.83 -28.23
N ILE A 24 20.23 -18.52 -27.00
CA ILE A 24 19.36 -18.04 -25.91
C ILE A 24 19.08 -16.54 -26.05
N ALA A 25 20.06 -15.74 -26.46
CA ALA A 25 19.97 -14.30 -26.57
C ALA A 25 18.75 -13.78 -27.36
N PRO A 26 18.39 -14.32 -28.55
CA PRO A 26 17.22 -13.86 -29.31
C PRO A 26 15.89 -14.18 -28.64
N GLN A 27 15.82 -15.26 -27.86
CA GLN A 27 14.59 -15.65 -27.15
C GLN A 27 14.35 -14.75 -25.93
N ASP A 28 15.42 -14.40 -25.21
CA ASP A 28 15.35 -13.48 -24.07
C ASP A 28 14.98 -12.06 -24.50
N GLU A 29 15.51 -11.59 -25.64
CA GLU A 29 15.15 -10.30 -26.21
C GLU A 29 13.67 -10.25 -26.63
N LYS A 30 13.17 -11.29 -27.26
CA LYS A 30 11.75 -11.41 -27.63
C LYS A 30 10.82 -11.47 -26.42
N ARG A 31 11.23 -12.17 -25.35
CA ARG A 31 10.48 -12.24 -24.09
C ARG A 31 10.44 -10.91 -23.36
N SER A 32 11.56 -10.21 -23.25
CA SER A 32 11.62 -8.91 -22.61
C SER A 32 10.78 -7.88 -23.39
N SER A 33 10.84 -7.90 -24.72
CA SER A 33 10.00 -7.08 -25.58
C SER A 33 8.51 -7.35 -25.36
N ASN A 34 8.09 -8.61 -25.28
CA ASN A 34 6.71 -8.97 -25.01
C ASN A 34 6.23 -8.46 -23.62
N ARG A 35 7.06 -8.56 -22.58
CA ARG A 35 6.73 -8.03 -21.25
C ARG A 35 6.53 -6.51 -21.29
N ARG A 36 7.39 -5.77 -21.99
CA ARG A 36 7.27 -4.31 -22.13
C ARG A 36 6.05 -3.90 -22.94
N ASN A 37 5.69 -4.66 -23.96
CA ASN A 37 4.47 -4.42 -24.73
C ASN A 37 3.21 -4.73 -23.88
N THR A 38 3.25 -5.78 -23.04
CA THR A 38 2.19 -6.06 -22.06
C THR A 38 2.05 -4.94 -21.05
N GLU A 39 3.16 -4.38 -20.54
CA GLU A 39 3.14 -3.23 -19.64
C GLU A 39 2.49 -2.01 -20.27
N LEU A 40 2.88 -1.68 -21.54
CA LEU A 40 2.27 -0.58 -22.26
C LEU A 40 0.76 -0.79 -22.47
N PHE A 41 0.36 -2.01 -22.86
CA PHE A 41 -1.05 -2.35 -22.99
C PHE A 41 -1.82 -2.16 -21.68
N LEU A 42 -1.25 -2.62 -20.55
CA LEU A 42 -1.85 -2.45 -19.23
C LEU A 42 -1.89 -0.99 -18.79
N LEU A 43 -0.88 -0.18 -19.14
CA LEU A 43 -0.89 1.28 -18.90
C LEU A 43 -2.02 1.96 -19.67
N VAL A 44 -2.19 1.63 -20.95
CA VAL A 44 -3.29 2.17 -21.77
C VAL A 44 -4.65 1.73 -21.21
N LEU A 45 -4.78 0.45 -20.83
CA LEU A 45 -6.00 -0.06 -20.19
C LEU A 45 -6.29 0.66 -18.87
N GLY A 46 -5.27 0.88 -18.03
CA GLY A 46 -5.38 1.62 -16.76
C GLY A 46 -5.65 3.11 -16.94
N ALA A 47 -5.26 3.70 -18.08
CA ALA A 47 -5.57 5.09 -18.38
C ALA A 47 -7.07 5.34 -18.57
N VAL A 48 -7.82 4.36 -19.06
CA VAL A 48 -9.26 4.50 -19.28
C VAL A 48 -10.02 4.85 -17.99
N PRO A 49 -9.97 4.07 -16.90
CA PRO A 49 -10.67 4.40 -15.67
C PRO A 49 -10.15 5.69 -15.01
N VAL A 50 -8.84 5.98 -15.09
CA VAL A 50 -8.26 7.20 -14.52
C VAL A 50 -8.77 8.44 -15.26
N LEU A 51 -8.73 8.44 -16.58
CA LEU A 51 -9.21 9.57 -17.39
C LEU A 51 -10.73 9.73 -17.29
N LEU A 52 -11.47 8.62 -17.21
CA LEU A 52 -12.91 8.66 -16.98
C LEU A 52 -13.24 9.29 -15.62
N LEU A 53 -12.54 8.89 -14.55
CA LEU A 53 -12.71 9.44 -13.22
C LEU A 53 -12.44 10.95 -13.21
N TYR A 54 -11.37 11.39 -13.87
CA TYR A 54 -11.03 12.80 -14.00
C TYR A 54 -12.07 13.58 -14.82
N ALA A 55 -12.56 12.99 -15.91
CA ALA A 55 -13.62 13.59 -16.74
C ALA A 55 -14.93 13.76 -15.94
N LEU A 56 -15.30 12.77 -15.12
CA LEU A 56 -16.45 12.87 -14.22
C LEU A 56 -16.28 14.01 -13.20
N TYR A 57 -15.07 14.18 -12.66
CA TYR A 57 -14.77 15.32 -11.80
C TYR A 57 -15.00 16.66 -12.52
N VAL A 58 -14.41 16.84 -13.71
CA VAL A 58 -14.54 18.09 -14.51
C VAL A 58 -15.99 18.40 -14.82
N MET A 59 -16.77 17.38 -15.23
CA MET A 59 -18.20 17.54 -15.52
C MET A 59 -19.01 17.92 -14.27
N ASN A 60 -18.77 17.25 -13.15
CA ASN A 60 -19.51 17.51 -11.90
C ASN A 60 -19.13 18.84 -11.25
N ALA A 61 -17.90 19.31 -11.46
CA ALA A 61 -17.45 20.61 -11.01
C ALA A 61 -17.90 21.77 -11.92
N GLY A 62 -18.59 21.47 -13.05
CA GLY A 62 -19.02 22.49 -14.03
C GLY A 62 -17.85 23.20 -14.71
N LEU A 63 -16.67 22.58 -14.74
CA LEU A 63 -15.47 23.16 -15.34
C LEU A 63 -15.50 22.97 -16.87
N GLU A 64 -15.04 23.97 -17.60
CA GLU A 64 -14.85 23.83 -19.04
C GLU A 64 -13.66 22.92 -19.34
N VAL A 65 -13.82 22.06 -20.35
CA VAL A 65 -12.75 21.20 -20.86
C VAL A 65 -11.76 22.08 -21.62
N SER A 66 -10.70 22.49 -20.95
CA SER A 66 -9.62 23.34 -21.48
C SER A 66 -8.27 22.65 -21.32
N LEU A 67 -7.24 23.18 -21.97
CA LEU A 67 -5.88 22.64 -21.83
C LEU A 67 -5.35 22.82 -20.39
N SER A 68 -5.79 23.84 -19.68
CA SER A 68 -5.46 24.04 -18.27
C SER A 68 -6.08 22.98 -17.38
N THR A 69 -7.36 22.65 -17.56
CA THR A 69 -8.06 21.59 -16.81
C THR A 69 -7.48 20.20 -17.11
N LEU A 70 -7.07 19.94 -18.36
CA LEU A 70 -6.48 18.67 -18.76
C LEU A 70 -4.97 18.56 -18.46
N GLY A 71 -4.34 19.64 -17.98
CA GLY A 71 -2.90 19.67 -17.69
C GLY A 71 -2.45 18.59 -16.71
N VAL A 72 -3.21 18.36 -15.62
CA VAL A 72 -2.91 17.38 -14.58
C VAL A 72 -2.92 15.94 -15.13
N PRO A 73 -3.99 15.44 -15.77
CA PRO A 73 -4.01 14.08 -16.31
C PRO A 73 -3.02 13.88 -17.46
N ILE A 74 -2.76 14.88 -18.29
CA ILE A 74 -1.73 14.82 -19.34
C ILE A 74 -0.35 14.66 -18.70
N ALA A 75 -0.01 15.46 -17.70
CA ALA A 75 1.26 15.41 -17.00
C ALA A 75 1.44 14.04 -16.29
N LEU A 76 0.38 13.48 -15.69
CA LEU A 76 0.38 12.12 -15.13
C LEU A 76 0.74 11.09 -16.21
N CYS A 77 0.05 11.10 -17.36
CA CYS A 77 0.31 10.16 -18.46
C CYS A 77 1.75 10.30 -18.99
N LEU A 78 2.26 11.54 -19.13
CA LEU A 78 3.63 11.80 -19.59
C LEU A 78 4.67 11.27 -18.60
N ALA A 79 4.48 11.46 -17.29
CA ALA A 79 5.37 10.94 -16.26
C ALA A 79 5.47 9.39 -16.32
N PHE A 80 4.34 8.70 -16.44
CA PHE A 80 4.33 7.24 -16.53
C PHE A 80 4.80 6.71 -17.89
N LEU A 81 4.59 7.44 -18.97
CA LEU A 81 5.20 7.13 -20.26
C LEU A 81 6.73 7.23 -20.20
N ALA A 82 7.26 8.28 -19.58
CA ALA A 82 8.70 8.42 -19.33
C ALA A 82 9.24 7.29 -18.46
N ALA A 83 8.51 6.90 -17.41
CA ALA A 83 8.82 5.75 -16.57
C ALA A 83 8.87 4.45 -17.39
N HIS A 84 7.85 4.18 -18.22
CA HIS A 84 7.79 3.01 -19.11
C HIS A 84 8.97 2.94 -20.07
N ILE A 85 9.29 4.06 -20.74
CA ILE A 85 10.43 4.14 -21.67
C ILE A 85 11.73 3.84 -20.92
N SER A 86 11.91 4.40 -19.73
CA SER A 86 13.12 4.18 -18.91
C SER A 86 13.23 2.72 -18.46
N ILE A 87 12.14 2.08 -18.04
CA ILE A 87 12.12 0.67 -17.66
C ILE A 87 12.44 -0.23 -18.86
N ARG A 88 11.95 0.13 -20.07
CA ARG A 88 12.24 -0.62 -21.29
C ARG A 88 13.75 -0.73 -21.57
N TRP A 89 14.53 0.26 -21.17
CA TRP A 89 15.98 0.29 -21.36
C TRP A 89 16.78 -0.23 -20.15
N LEU A 90 16.35 0.12 -18.93
CA LEU A 90 17.11 -0.14 -17.72
C LEU A 90 16.73 -1.44 -17.00
N ALA A 91 15.51 -1.93 -17.17
CA ALA A 91 15.00 -3.13 -16.53
C ALA A 91 14.00 -3.89 -17.44
N PRO A 92 14.41 -4.34 -18.64
CA PRO A 92 13.51 -4.93 -19.64
C PRO A 92 12.85 -6.23 -19.17
N GLY A 93 13.46 -6.97 -18.25
CA GLY A 93 12.94 -8.20 -17.66
C GLY A 93 11.99 -8.02 -16.49
N ALA A 94 11.78 -6.79 -15.99
CA ALA A 94 10.94 -6.51 -14.84
C ALA A 94 9.49 -6.99 -15.01
N ASP A 95 8.76 -7.12 -13.89
CA ASP A 95 7.35 -7.50 -13.90
C ASP A 95 6.49 -6.43 -14.59
N PRO A 96 5.68 -6.79 -15.62
CA PRO A 96 4.95 -5.83 -16.43
C PRO A 96 3.71 -5.25 -15.74
N ALA A 97 3.28 -5.78 -14.60
CA ALA A 97 2.04 -5.35 -13.95
C ALA A 97 2.28 -4.29 -12.85
N ILE A 98 3.49 -4.19 -12.29
CA ILE A 98 3.78 -3.29 -11.17
C ILE A 98 3.55 -1.84 -11.56
N LEU A 99 4.15 -1.35 -12.65
CA LEU A 99 4.02 0.04 -13.07
C LEU A 99 2.58 0.45 -13.40
N PRO A 100 1.77 -0.35 -14.14
CA PRO A 100 0.36 -0.03 -14.40
C PRO A 100 -0.50 0.04 -13.13
N ILE A 101 -0.28 -0.83 -12.14
CA ILE A 101 -0.99 -0.76 -10.86
C ILE A 101 -0.66 0.55 -10.15
N VAL A 102 0.62 0.93 -10.09
CA VAL A 102 1.07 2.20 -9.49
C VAL A 102 0.49 3.40 -10.24
N PHE A 103 0.38 3.31 -11.58
CA PHE A 103 -0.26 4.33 -12.41
C PHE A 103 -1.71 4.58 -12.00
N VAL A 104 -2.52 3.52 -11.89
CA VAL A 104 -3.94 3.67 -11.52
C VAL A 104 -4.08 4.22 -10.10
N LEU A 105 -3.30 3.71 -9.12
CA LEU A 105 -3.30 4.23 -7.76
C LEU A 105 -2.93 5.73 -7.72
N SER A 106 -1.85 6.12 -8.41
CA SER A 106 -1.43 7.53 -8.49
C SER A 106 -2.48 8.40 -9.19
N GLY A 107 -3.11 7.87 -10.24
CA GLY A 107 -4.15 8.57 -11.00
C GLY A 107 -5.40 8.85 -10.18
N VAL A 108 -5.88 7.86 -9.42
CA VAL A 108 -7.00 8.04 -8.49
C VAL A 108 -6.61 9.05 -7.40
N GLY A 109 -5.42 8.92 -6.80
CA GLY A 109 -4.92 9.85 -5.79
C GLY A 109 -4.85 11.29 -6.29
N ILE A 110 -4.24 11.51 -7.46
CA ILE A 110 -4.11 12.85 -8.05
C ILE A 110 -5.48 13.43 -8.41
N THR A 111 -6.42 12.63 -8.93
CA THR A 111 -7.79 13.09 -9.20
C THR A 111 -8.48 13.55 -7.92
N MET A 112 -8.36 12.79 -6.83
CA MET A 112 -8.92 13.19 -5.53
C MET A 112 -8.23 14.44 -4.96
N LEU A 113 -6.91 14.57 -5.11
CA LEU A 113 -6.20 15.79 -4.70
C LEU A 113 -6.62 17.02 -5.52
N THR A 114 -6.84 16.87 -6.84
CA THR A 114 -7.38 17.94 -7.69
C THR A 114 -8.75 18.38 -7.20
N ARG A 115 -9.60 17.42 -6.84
CA ARG A 115 -10.93 17.66 -6.30
C ARG A 115 -10.89 18.41 -4.96
N LEU A 116 -9.92 18.07 -4.09
CA LEU A 116 -9.78 18.71 -2.78
C LEU A 116 -9.19 20.11 -2.88
N ASN A 117 -8.13 20.27 -3.64
CA ASN A 117 -7.47 21.54 -3.91
C ASN A 117 -6.50 21.41 -5.10
N GLU A 118 -6.67 22.22 -6.13
CA GLU A 118 -5.84 22.21 -7.32
C GLU A 118 -4.34 22.40 -7.01
N ALA A 119 -4.01 23.24 -6.03
CA ALA A 119 -2.61 23.46 -5.62
C ALA A 119 -1.95 22.17 -5.07
N TYR A 120 -2.71 21.31 -4.42
CA TYR A 120 -2.21 20.02 -3.95
C TYR A 120 -1.89 19.08 -5.12
N ALA A 121 -2.75 19.06 -6.14
CA ALA A 121 -2.54 18.26 -7.34
C ALA A 121 -1.32 18.70 -8.12
N VAL A 122 -1.16 20.00 -8.36
CA VAL A 122 0.02 20.56 -9.06
C VAL A 122 1.31 20.18 -8.31
N ASN A 123 1.33 20.37 -7.00
CA ASN A 123 2.48 20.00 -6.17
C ASN A 123 2.76 18.49 -6.25
N GLN A 124 1.72 17.65 -6.18
CA GLN A 124 1.86 16.19 -6.27
C GLN A 124 2.38 15.75 -7.64
N VAL A 125 1.96 16.39 -8.74
CA VAL A 125 2.49 16.13 -10.10
C VAL A 125 3.97 16.51 -10.20
N ILE A 126 4.39 17.63 -9.63
CA ILE A 126 5.82 18.00 -9.56
C ILE A 126 6.61 16.91 -8.83
N TRP A 127 6.14 16.48 -7.66
CA TRP A 127 6.76 15.39 -6.91
C TRP A 127 6.72 14.06 -7.64
N LEU A 128 5.69 13.80 -8.47
CA LEU A 128 5.64 12.62 -9.32
C LEU A 128 6.78 12.60 -10.33
N PHE A 129 7.07 13.71 -11.02
CA PHE A 129 8.22 13.80 -11.94
C PHE A 129 9.55 13.61 -11.21
N VAL A 130 9.71 14.20 -10.02
CA VAL A 130 10.90 13.99 -9.17
C VAL A 130 11.01 12.52 -8.77
N SER A 131 9.90 11.88 -8.42
CA SER A 131 9.85 10.47 -8.02
C SER A 131 10.17 9.52 -9.18
N VAL A 132 9.67 9.80 -10.38
CA VAL A 132 10.01 9.06 -11.60
C VAL A 132 11.50 9.25 -11.93
N ALA A 133 12.03 10.47 -11.84
CA ALA A 133 13.45 10.71 -12.04
C ALA A 133 14.32 9.95 -11.03
N ALA A 134 13.93 9.92 -9.76
CA ALA A 134 14.62 9.14 -8.73
C ALA A 134 14.52 7.63 -8.99
N MET A 135 13.35 7.12 -9.42
CA MET A 135 13.18 5.73 -9.84
C MET A 135 14.16 5.36 -10.96
N VAL A 136 14.27 6.22 -11.99
CA VAL A 136 15.22 6.03 -13.10
C VAL A 136 16.65 6.07 -12.58
N GLY A 137 16.97 7.02 -11.69
CA GLY A 137 18.29 7.12 -11.05
C GLY A 137 18.65 5.85 -10.26
N VAL A 138 17.71 5.32 -9.47
CA VAL A 138 17.92 4.06 -8.73
C VAL A 138 18.14 2.89 -9.69
N LEU A 139 17.32 2.77 -10.75
CA LEU A 139 17.50 1.72 -11.76
C LEU A 139 18.84 1.83 -12.50
N PHE A 140 19.34 3.04 -12.71
CA PHE A 140 20.64 3.28 -13.34
C PHE A 140 21.82 2.93 -12.43
N VAL A 141 21.76 3.33 -11.16
CA VAL A 141 22.82 3.14 -10.16
C VAL A 141 22.84 1.72 -9.61
N VAL A 142 21.67 1.21 -9.21
CA VAL A 142 21.53 -0.13 -8.63
C VAL A 142 21.31 -1.16 -9.73
N ARG A 143 22.42 -1.61 -10.32
CA ARG A 143 22.38 -2.62 -11.38
C ARG A 143 22.26 -4.06 -10.86
N ASN A 144 22.65 -4.28 -9.61
CA ASN A 144 22.67 -5.61 -8.99
C ASN A 144 22.44 -5.46 -7.48
N LEU A 145 21.40 -6.14 -6.98
CA LEU A 145 21.03 -6.14 -5.55
C LEU A 145 22.04 -6.90 -4.68
N ASP A 146 22.72 -7.92 -5.23
CA ASP A 146 23.75 -8.65 -4.48
C ASP A 146 24.97 -7.76 -4.18
N LYS A 147 25.33 -6.83 -5.08
CA LYS A 147 26.36 -5.82 -4.80
C LYS A 147 25.91 -4.83 -3.73
N LEU A 148 24.63 -4.44 -3.74
CA LEU A 148 24.08 -3.58 -2.71
C LEU A 148 24.07 -4.29 -1.33
N ALA A 149 23.91 -5.61 -1.30
CA ALA A 149 23.94 -6.41 -0.09
C ALA A 149 25.30 -6.44 0.62
N GLU A 150 26.40 -6.13 -0.09
CA GLU A 150 27.73 -5.97 0.51
C GLU A 150 27.76 -4.81 1.52
N TYR A 151 26.95 -3.77 1.28
CA TYR A 151 26.85 -2.56 2.11
C TYR A 151 25.77 -2.64 3.18
N LYS A 152 25.28 -3.84 3.55
CA LYS A 152 24.15 -4.02 4.49
C LYS A 152 24.30 -3.25 5.80
N TYR A 153 25.49 -3.26 6.44
CA TYR A 153 25.69 -2.52 7.69
C TYR A 153 25.68 -0.99 7.49
N THR A 154 26.24 -0.52 6.37
CA THR A 154 26.18 0.91 6.02
C THR A 154 24.75 1.36 5.82
N LEU A 155 23.92 0.56 5.10
CA LEU A 155 22.48 0.83 4.93
C LEU A 155 21.77 0.91 6.28
N GLY A 156 22.04 -0.03 7.21
CA GLY A 156 21.45 0.00 8.55
C GLY A 156 21.86 1.24 9.34
N ILE A 157 23.16 1.57 9.36
CA ILE A 157 23.68 2.74 10.10
C ILE A 157 23.11 4.04 9.53
N VAL A 158 23.09 4.20 8.20
CA VAL A 158 22.51 5.39 7.54
C VAL A 158 21.01 5.45 7.81
N GLY A 159 20.30 4.31 7.79
CA GLY A 159 18.87 4.25 8.14
C GLY A 159 18.60 4.74 9.56
N VAL A 160 19.39 4.31 10.55
CA VAL A 160 19.28 4.78 11.93
C VAL A 160 19.65 6.27 12.05
N ALA A 161 20.69 6.72 11.35
CA ALA A 161 21.10 8.12 11.33
C ALA A 161 19.98 9.03 10.77
N LEU A 162 19.26 8.57 9.72
CA LEU A 162 18.12 9.28 9.18
C LEU A 162 16.93 9.35 10.17
N LEU A 163 16.72 8.33 11.01
CA LEU A 163 15.72 8.40 12.09
C LEU A 163 16.13 9.35 13.20
N LEU A 164 17.42 9.47 13.50
CA LEU A 164 17.90 10.43 14.49
C LEU A 164 17.83 11.89 14.01
N LEU A 165 17.90 12.12 12.72
CA LEU A 165 18.00 13.45 12.15
C LEU A 165 16.84 14.39 12.54
N PRO A 166 15.55 13.98 12.48
CA PRO A 166 14.45 14.84 12.91
C PRO A 166 14.50 15.19 14.41
N MET A 167 14.99 14.29 15.25
CA MET A 167 15.11 14.55 16.69
C MET A 167 16.12 15.68 16.98
N LEU A 168 17.19 15.77 16.16
CA LEU A 168 18.27 16.75 16.34
C LEU A 168 17.93 18.11 15.71
N VAL A 169 17.43 18.13 14.47
CA VAL A 169 17.25 19.36 13.67
C VAL A 169 15.81 19.54 13.15
N GLY A 170 14.89 18.65 13.51
CA GLY A 170 13.52 18.67 13.02
C GLY A 170 12.68 19.80 13.59
N THR A 171 11.70 20.22 12.78
CA THR A 171 10.64 21.16 13.20
C THR A 171 9.43 20.40 13.71
N GLU A 172 8.87 20.86 14.83
CA GLU A 172 7.66 20.27 15.39
C GLU A 172 6.44 20.70 14.57
N LYS A 173 5.72 19.72 14.03
CA LYS A 173 4.43 19.91 13.35
C LYS A 173 3.43 18.91 13.94
N TYR A 174 2.26 19.39 14.33
CA TYR A 174 1.18 18.54 14.90
C TYR A 174 1.63 17.69 16.12
N GLY A 175 2.54 18.24 16.96
CA GLY A 175 3.03 17.56 18.17
C GLY A 175 4.08 16.47 17.95
N SER A 176 4.61 16.33 16.73
CA SER A 176 5.67 15.37 16.37
C SER A 176 6.80 16.04 15.62
N LYS A 177 8.05 15.64 15.88
CA LYS A 177 9.25 16.12 15.17
C LYS A 177 9.66 15.11 14.10
N LEU A 178 8.94 15.06 12.98
CA LEU A 178 9.18 14.10 11.88
C LEU A 178 9.79 14.76 10.65
N TRP A 179 9.75 16.09 10.58
CA TRP A 179 10.08 16.87 9.39
C TRP A 179 11.35 17.67 9.58
N VAL A 180 12.22 17.64 8.59
CA VAL A 180 13.41 18.50 8.49
C VAL A 180 13.16 19.52 7.39
N GLY A 181 13.23 20.83 7.75
CA GLY A 181 13.08 21.93 6.79
C GLY A 181 14.42 22.28 6.17
N ILE A 182 14.46 22.36 4.84
CA ILE A 182 15.61 22.87 4.07
C ILE A 182 15.09 23.98 3.16
N GLY A 183 15.18 25.22 3.63
CA GLY A 183 14.57 26.37 2.93
C GLY A 183 13.04 26.23 2.88
N SER A 184 12.46 26.31 1.69
CA SER A 184 11.02 26.13 1.46
C SER A 184 10.57 24.67 1.38
N PHE A 185 11.50 23.71 1.35
CA PHE A 185 11.20 22.28 1.27
C PHE A 185 11.15 21.65 2.65
N SER A 186 10.15 20.81 2.89
CA SER A 186 10.10 19.94 4.06
C SER A 186 10.27 18.49 3.64
N PHE A 187 11.18 17.81 4.30
CA PHE A 187 11.61 16.45 4.01
C PHE A 187 11.39 15.59 5.26
N GLN A 188 10.86 14.39 5.06
CA GLN A 188 10.65 13.40 6.13
C GLN A 188 11.67 12.27 6.01
N PRO A 189 12.76 12.29 6.80
CA PRO A 189 13.84 11.30 6.70
C PRO A 189 13.39 9.87 7.00
N GLY A 190 12.37 9.70 7.85
CA GLY A 190 11.81 8.40 8.24
C GLY A 190 11.32 7.57 7.04
N GLU A 191 10.83 8.20 5.97
CA GLU A 191 10.41 7.52 4.75
C GLU A 191 11.55 6.78 4.05
N PHE A 192 12.75 7.38 4.01
CA PHE A 192 13.96 6.75 3.45
C PHE A 192 14.60 5.77 4.43
N ALA A 193 14.60 6.11 5.72
CA ALA A 193 15.09 5.23 6.78
C ALA A 193 14.38 3.87 6.73
N LYS A 194 13.07 3.86 6.53
CA LYS A 194 12.24 2.67 6.35
C LYS A 194 12.80 1.74 5.26
N ILE A 195 13.12 2.28 4.08
CA ILE A 195 13.67 1.52 2.96
C ILE A 195 15.03 0.91 3.35
N LEU A 196 15.93 1.73 3.91
CA LEU A 196 17.29 1.31 4.25
C LEU A 196 17.31 0.24 5.34
N ILE A 197 16.44 0.35 6.35
CA ILE A 197 16.33 -0.63 7.43
C ILE A 197 15.73 -1.94 6.92
N VAL A 198 14.72 -1.88 6.04
CA VAL A 198 14.15 -3.07 5.38
C VAL A 198 15.21 -3.77 4.55
N LEU A 199 16.03 -3.05 3.78
CA LEU A 199 17.14 -3.61 3.01
C LEU A 199 18.23 -4.20 3.91
N PHE A 200 18.58 -3.53 5.02
CA PHE A 200 19.50 -4.09 6.01
C PHE A 200 18.99 -5.43 6.55
N LEU A 201 17.71 -5.48 6.99
CA LEU A 201 17.09 -6.72 7.49
C LEU A 201 17.13 -7.82 6.42
N ALA A 202 16.76 -7.50 5.19
CA ALA A 202 16.74 -8.42 4.06
C ALA A 202 18.13 -9.02 3.78
N PHE A 203 19.14 -8.18 3.63
CA PHE A 203 20.49 -8.60 3.30
C PHE A 203 21.20 -9.29 4.46
N TYR A 204 20.95 -8.85 5.69
CA TYR A 204 21.51 -9.51 6.87
C TYR A 204 20.93 -10.92 7.04
N LEU A 205 19.61 -11.07 6.89
CA LEU A 205 18.92 -12.35 7.00
C LEU A 205 19.28 -13.30 5.85
N ALA A 206 19.44 -12.77 4.63
CA ALA A 206 19.92 -13.56 3.49
C ALA A 206 21.33 -14.12 3.72
N ALA A 207 22.25 -13.28 4.18
CA ALA A 207 23.62 -13.68 4.46
C ALA A 207 23.77 -14.69 5.60
N ASN A 208 22.83 -14.70 6.57
CA ASN A 208 22.89 -15.56 7.75
C ASN A 208 21.81 -16.66 7.77
N ARG A 209 21.10 -16.87 6.66
CA ARG A 209 19.96 -17.79 6.57
C ARG A 209 20.27 -19.21 7.05
N GLU A 210 21.36 -19.81 6.56
CA GLU A 210 21.78 -21.15 6.94
C GLU A 210 22.12 -21.24 8.43
N ALA A 211 22.85 -20.25 8.93
CA ALA A 211 23.24 -20.20 10.33
C ALA A 211 22.06 -20.03 11.28
N LEU A 212 21.04 -19.27 10.88
CA LEU A 212 19.80 -19.07 11.65
C LEU A 212 18.91 -20.33 11.64
N SER A 213 18.99 -21.17 10.62
CA SER A 213 18.20 -22.40 10.51
C SER A 213 18.84 -23.61 11.22
N VAL A 214 20.18 -23.72 11.20
CA VAL A 214 20.92 -24.86 11.72
C VAL A 214 21.38 -24.67 13.16
N SER A 215 21.84 -23.49 13.53
CA SER A 215 22.44 -23.21 14.84
C SER A 215 21.40 -22.88 15.91
N MET A 216 20.71 -23.91 16.43
CA MET A 216 19.64 -23.77 17.41
C MET A 216 20.01 -24.24 18.79
N ARG A 217 19.55 -23.53 19.80
CA ARG A 217 19.53 -23.91 21.21
C ARG A 217 18.07 -24.21 21.61
N GLN A 218 17.87 -25.30 22.28
CA GLN A 218 16.57 -25.62 22.86
C GLN A 218 16.42 -24.85 24.18
N VAL A 219 15.37 -24.00 24.25
CA VAL A 219 15.00 -23.26 25.47
C VAL A 219 13.57 -23.64 25.79
N GLY A 220 13.39 -24.58 26.71
CA GLY A 220 12.08 -25.19 26.99
C GLY A 220 11.50 -25.89 25.74
N PRO A 221 10.22 -25.67 25.41
CA PRO A 221 9.59 -26.22 24.22
C PRO A 221 10.02 -25.56 22.92
N PHE A 222 10.76 -24.44 22.98
CA PHE A 222 11.12 -23.62 21.80
C PHE A 222 12.56 -23.89 21.36
N LYS A 223 12.75 -24.00 20.04
CA LYS A 223 14.07 -23.98 19.39
C LYS A 223 14.38 -22.56 18.97
N VAL A 224 15.35 -21.91 19.60
CA VAL A 224 15.72 -20.52 19.38
C VAL A 224 17.11 -20.46 18.75
N PRO A 225 17.39 -19.60 17.76
CA PRO A 225 18.73 -19.37 17.24
C PRO A 225 19.66 -18.86 18.33
N ARG A 226 20.95 -19.06 18.15
CA ARG A 226 21.93 -18.48 19.08
C ARG A 226 21.81 -16.96 19.06
N ILE A 227 21.57 -16.36 20.22
CA ILE A 227 21.34 -14.91 20.39
C ILE A 227 22.45 -14.05 19.75
N ARG A 228 23.68 -14.58 19.74
CA ARG A 228 24.85 -13.90 19.10
C ARG A 228 24.63 -13.63 17.61
N MET A 229 23.84 -14.45 16.91
CA MET A 229 23.54 -14.24 15.46
C MET A 229 22.38 -13.27 15.25
N LEU A 230 21.45 -13.20 16.20
CA LEU A 230 20.35 -12.25 16.16
C LEU A 230 20.76 -10.87 16.69
N LEU A 231 21.87 -10.78 17.44
CA LEU A 231 22.24 -9.56 18.16
C LEU A 231 22.38 -8.32 17.26
N PRO A 232 23.12 -8.34 16.13
CA PRO A 232 23.20 -7.17 15.24
C PRO A 232 21.83 -6.75 14.68
N LEU A 233 20.99 -7.76 14.35
CA LEU A 233 19.63 -7.55 13.87
C LEU A 233 18.76 -6.91 14.95
N LEU A 234 18.79 -7.44 16.18
CA LEU A 234 18.00 -6.95 17.31
C LEU A 234 18.45 -5.56 17.77
N ILE A 235 19.76 -5.27 17.72
CA ILE A 235 20.29 -3.94 18.07
C ILE A 235 19.80 -2.91 17.07
N MET A 236 20.01 -3.13 15.77
CA MET A 236 19.61 -2.18 14.73
C MET A 236 18.09 -1.97 14.72
N TRP A 237 17.33 -3.06 14.78
CA TRP A 237 15.87 -2.99 14.85
C TRP A 237 15.37 -2.35 16.15
N GLY A 238 15.94 -2.72 17.30
CA GLY A 238 15.55 -2.20 18.61
C GLY A 238 15.83 -0.70 18.74
N ILE A 239 16.99 -0.23 18.24
CA ILE A 239 17.30 1.20 18.19
C ILE A 239 16.29 1.92 17.29
N SER A 240 16.02 1.39 16.09
CA SER A 240 15.06 1.99 15.15
C SER A 240 13.68 2.10 15.76
N LEU A 241 13.19 1.03 16.40
CA LEU A 241 11.89 1.01 17.07
C LEU A 241 11.85 2.02 18.23
N LEU A 242 12.90 2.06 19.04
CA LEU A 242 13.00 2.98 20.16
C LEU A 242 12.93 4.44 19.69
N LEU A 243 13.69 4.80 18.66
CA LEU A 243 13.70 6.16 18.12
C LEU A 243 12.31 6.58 17.62
N VAL A 244 11.64 5.74 16.85
CA VAL A 244 10.30 6.03 16.29
C VAL A 244 9.25 6.15 17.41
N VAL A 245 9.37 5.37 18.49
CA VAL A 245 8.50 5.52 19.68
C VAL A 245 8.73 6.87 20.37
N PHE A 246 10.00 7.32 20.49
CA PHE A 246 10.31 8.63 21.04
C PHE A 246 9.85 9.80 20.15
N GLU A 247 9.82 9.62 18.82
CA GLU A 247 9.25 10.56 17.85
C GLU A 247 7.72 10.67 17.93
N ARG A 248 7.08 9.82 18.75
CA ARG A 248 5.63 9.68 18.89
C ARG A 248 4.91 9.22 17.60
N ASP A 249 5.64 8.57 16.71
CA ASP A 249 5.11 7.99 15.49
C ASP A 249 4.79 6.51 15.70
N LEU A 250 3.61 6.25 16.26
CA LEU A 250 3.14 4.88 16.52
C LEU A 250 2.91 4.08 15.24
N GLY A 251 2.56 4.76 14.14
CA GLY A 251 2.36 4.13 12.83
C GLY A 251 3.65 3.52 12.30
N SER A 252 4.70 4.31 12.23
CA SER A 252 6.02 3.82 11.81
C SER A 252 6.59 2.79 12.79
N ALA A 253 6.36 2.93 14.10
CA ALA A 253 6.78 1.93 15.08
C ALA A 253 6.16 0.55 14.79
N LEU A 254 4.86 0.51 14.53
CA LEU A 254 4.16 -0.72 14.16
C LEU A 254 4.63 -1.27 12.80
N LEU A 255 4.90 -0.40 11.82
CA LEU A 255 5.49 -0.79 10.53
C LEU A 255 6.86 -1.47 10.73
N PHE A 256 7.78 -0.86 11.46
CA PHE A 256 9.10 -1.44 11.73
C PHE A 256 9.01 -2.77 12.48
N PHE A 257 8.08 -2.88 13.42
CA PHE A 257 7.82 -4.13 14.13
C PHE A 257 7.36 -5.24 13.17
N VAL A 258 6.38 -4.96 12.33
CA VAL A 258 5.81 -5.94 11.40
C VAL A 258 6.82 -6.34 10.32
N PHE A 259 7.62 -5.40 9.79
CA PHE A 259 8.69 -5.74 8.84
C PHE A 259 9.66 -6.75 9.45
N PHE A 260 10.08 -6.52 10.69
CA PHE A 260 10.95 -7.44 11.39
C PHE A 260 10.32 -8.84 11.51
N VAL A 261 9.06 -8.92 11.92
CA VAL A 261 8.34 -10.19 12.10
C VAL A 261 8.19 -10.93 10.77
N ILE A 262 7.77 -10.25 9.70
CA ILE A 262 7.62 -10.83 8.36
C ILE A 262 8.97 -11.34 7.85
N MET A 263 10.01 -10.54 7.94
CA MET A 263 11.34 -10.89 7.47
C MET A 263 11.94 -12.06 8.25
N LEU A 264 11.72 -12.09 9.57
CA LEU A 264 12.16 -13.20 10.42
C LEU A 264 11.38 -14.48 10.10
N PHE A 265 10.08 -14.41 9.86
CA PHE A 265 9.27 -15.54 9.43
C PHE A 265 9.72 -16.08 8.07
N VAL A 266 9.92 -15.21 7.08
CA VAL A 266 10.33 -15.62 5.73
C VAL A 266 11.72 -16.26 5.73
N SER A 267 12.65 -15.72 6.52
CA SER A 267 14.00 -16.26 6.61
C SER A 267 14.05 -17.63 7.31
N THR A 268 13.26 -17.82 8.39
CA THR A 268 13.34 -19.01 9.25
C THR A 268 12.25 -20.05 9.00
N GLY A 269 11.08 -19.63 8.48
CA GLY A 269 9.89 -20.48 8.29
C GLY A 269 9.18 -20.89 9.57
N ARG A 270 9.45 -20.22 10.70
CA ARG A 270 8.96 -20.62 12.01
C ARG A 270 7.87 -19.71 12.54
N VAL A 271 6.69 -20.29 12.70
CA VAL A 271 5.52 -19.59 13.28
C VAL A 271 5.76 -19.20 14.75
N SER A 272 6.63 -19.93 15.48
CA SER A 272 6.96 -19.59 16.88
C SER A 272 7.51 -18.16 17.04
N TYR A 273 8.28 -17.65 16.07
CA TYR A 273 8.76 -16.27 16.11
C TYR A 273 7.63 -15.26 15.96
N VAL A 274 6.66 -15.56 15.10
CA VAL A 274 5.47 -14.74 14.93
C VAL A 274 4.67 -14.68 16.24
N VAL A 275 4.44 -15.83 16.88
CA VAL A 275 3.71 -15.92 18.17
C VAL A 275 4.44 -15.14 19.26
N VAL A 276 5.76 -15.36 19.42
CA VAL A 276 6.57 -14.63 20.41
C VAL A 276 6.56 -13.14 20.14
N SER A 277 6.65 -12.72 18.87
CA SER A 277 6.61 -11.30 18.49
C SER A 277 5.27 -10.68 18.83
N PHE A 278 4.15 -11.34 18.57
CA PHE A 278 2.83 -10.85 18.97
C PHE A 278 2.65 -10.74 20.49
N LEU A 279 3.19 -11.69 21.25
CA LEU A 279 3.20 -11.60 22.71
C LEU A 279 4.03 -10.40 23.19
N LEU A 280 5.21 -10.17 22.58
CA LEU A 280 6.03 -9.00 22.89
C LEU A 280 5.33 -7.69 22.49
N LEU A 281 4.61 -7.67 21.38
CA LEU A 281 3.81 -6.51 20.96
C LEU A 281 2.68 -6.23 21.96
N ALA A 282 1.99 -7.26 22.45
CA ALA A 282 0.93 -7.12 23.45
C ALA A 282 1.49 -6.56 24.76
N VAL A 283 2.62 -7.12 25.25
CA VAL A 283 3.29 -6.63 26.47
C VAL A 283 3.82 -5.20 26.27
N GLY A 284 4.51 -4.93 25.17
CA GLY A 284 5.03 -3.60 24.82
C GLY A 284 3.90 -2.59 24.65
N GLY A 285 2.81 -2.97 23.99
CA GLY A 285 1.62 -2.13 23.82
C GLY A 285 0.96 -1.79 25.15
N ALA A 286 0.81 -2.77 26.04
CA ALA A 286 0.29 -2.55 27.39
C ALA A 286 1.20 -1.62 28.20
N PHE A 287 2.52 -1.78 28.09
CA PHE A 287 3.49 -0.88 28.68
C PHE A 287 3.33 0.54 28.11
N CYS A 288 3.31 0.69 26.78
CA CYS A 288 3.12 2.01 26.15
C CYS A 288 1.80 2.66 26.55
N TYR A 289 0.71 1.90 26.60
CA TYR A 289 -0.59 2.40 27.07
C TYR A 289 -0.51 2.90 28.53
N ARG A 290 0.24 2.22 29.41
CA ARG A 290 0.35 2.61 30.83
C ARG A 290 1.19 3.86 31.04
N PHE A 291 2.21 4.12 30.20
CA PHE A 291 3.21 5.16 30.45
C PHE A 291 3.15 6.35 29.49
N PHE A 292 2.50 6.23 28.32
CA PHE A 292 2.47 7.29 27.30
C PHE A 292 1.05 7.81 27.07
N GLY A 293 0.76 9.04 27.48
CA GLY A 293 -0.58 9.66 27.35
C GLY A 293 -1.10 9.72 25.91
N HIS A 294 -0.22 9.98 24.92
CA HIS A 294 -0.63 9.99 23.50
C HIS A 294 -1.08 8.60 22.98
N VAL A 295 -0.54 7.50 23.54
CA VAL A 295 -0.99 6.14 23.24
C VAL A 295 -2.36 5.89 23.85
N GLN A 296 -2.57 6.33 25.11
CA GLN A 296 -3.88 6.24 25.77
C GLN A 296 -4.95 6.96 24.96
N THR A 297 -4.68 8.21 24.56
CA THR A 297 -5.63 9.00 23.76
C THR A 297 -6.00 8.28 22.47
N ARG A 298 -5.04 7.77 21.69
CA ARG A 298 -5.31 7.06 20.43
C ARG A 298 -6.10 5.76 20.63
N ILE A 299 -5.82 5.00 21.68
CA ILE A 299 -6.56 3.76 21.99
C ILE A 299 -7.97 4.09 22.47
N ASN A 300 -8.16 5.11 23.32
CA ASN A 300 -9.48 5.52 23.81
C ASN A 300 -10.35 6.03 22.64
N ILE A 301 -9.82 6.87 21.76
CA ILE A 301 -10.50 7.35 20.56
C ILE A 301 -10.85 6.16 19.61
N TRP A 302 -9.98 5.17 19.49
CA TRP A 302 -10.26 3.99 18.68
C TRP A 302 -11.40 3.14 19.26
N LEU A 303 -11.44 2.97 20.58
CA LEU A 303 -12.51 2.20 21.24
C LEU A 303 -13.85 2.94 21.15
N ASP A 304 -13.86 4.22 21.53
CA ASP A 304 -15.07 5.06 21.48
C ASP A 304 -14.74 6.49 21.01
N PRO A 305 -14.79 6.74 19.68
CA PRO A 305 -14.55 8.08 19.14
C PRO A 305 -15.70 9.04 19.44
N TRP A 306 -16.88 8.51 19.75
CA TRP A 306 -18.08 9.31 19.99
C TRP A 306 -18.05 10.04 21.32
N SER A 307 -17.31 9.53 22.30
CA SER A 307 -17.16 10.15 23.62
C SER A 307 -16.50 11.54 23.58
N ASP A 308 -15.69 11.82 22.54
CA ASP A 308 -15.05 13.12 22.31
C ASP A 308 -15.12 13.50 20.82
N ALA A 309 -16.34 13.46 20.27
CA ALA A 309 -16.60 13.65 18.84
C ALA A 309 -16.20 15.06 18.29
N GLN A 310 -16.09 16.07 19.17
CA GLN A 310 -15.72 17.45 18.82
C GLN A 310 -14.25 17.78 19.15
N GLY A 311 -13.55 16.89 19.86
CA GLY A 311 -12.15 17.04 20.25
C GLY A 311 -11.24 16.02 19.57
N GLY A 312 -10.61 15.14 20.35
CA GLY A 312 -9.64 14.17 19.86
C GLY A 312 -10.22 13.14 18.87
N GLY A 313 -11.51 12.80 18.99
CA GLY A 313 -12.22 11.89 18.09
C GLY A 313 -12.69 12.51 16.78
N TYR A 314 -12.62 13.84 16.63
CA TYR A 314 -13.26 14.55 15.49
C TYR A 314 -12.87 14.01 14.12
N GLN A 315 -11.58 13.78 13.87
CA GLN A 315 -11.10 13.28 12.57
C GLN A 315 -11.69 11.91 12.20
N ILE A 316 -11.71 10.96 13.14
CA ILE A 316 -12.23 9.62 12.89
C ILE A 316 -13.75 9.62 12.78
N VAL A 317 -14.44 10.46 13.54
CA VAL A 317 -15.89 10.64 13.45
C VAL A 317 -16.29 11.18 12.08
N GLN A 318 -15.62 12.24 11.60
CA GLN A 318 -15.85 12.78 10.25
C GLN A 318 -15.54 11.75 9.16
N SER A 319 -14.48 10.94 9.34
CA SER A 319 -14.17 9.83 8.44
C SER A 319 -15.29 8.79 8.36
N LEU A 320 -15.86 8.42 9.51
CA LEU A 320 -16.98 7.47 9.56
C LEU A 320 -18.26 8.05 8.92
N TYR A 321 -18.53 9.35 9.08
CA TYR A 321 -19.63 10.03 8.38
C TYR A 321 -19.43 9.99 6.87
N SER A 322 -18.24 10.37 6.37
CA SER A 322 -17.90 10.29 4.95
C SER A 322 -18.08 8.89 4.38
N LEU A 323 -17.58 7.86 5.09
CA LEU A 323 -17.69 6.47 4.64
C LEU A 323 -19.16 6.01 4.63
N ALA A 324 -19.94 6.32 5.66
CA ALA A 324 -21.37 5.96 5.72
C ALA A 324 -22.16 6.62 4.60
N ASP A 325 -21.83 7.87 4.26
CA ASP A 325 -22.46 8.61 3.16
C ASP A 325 -22.14 8.06 1.78
N GLY A 326 -20.98 7.39 1.63
CA GLY A 326 -20.54 6.82 0.36
C GLY A 326 -21.37 5.63 -0.12
N GLY A 327 -21.98 4.87 0.77
CA GLY A 327 -22.83 3.73 0.40
C GLY A 327 -22.13 2.76 -0.58
N LEU A 328 -22.90 2.18 -1.53
CA LEU A 328 -22.35 1.20 -2.47
C LEU A 328 -21.53 1.84 -3.60
N VAL A 329 -22.02 2.92 -4.20
CA VAL A 329 -21.46 3.52 -5.45
C VAL A 329 -20.85 4.90 -5.25
N GLY A 330 -20.96 5.46 -4.06
CA GLY A 330 -20.47 6.79 -3.73
C GLY A 330 -21.50 7.91 -3.96
N THR A 331 -21.21 9.07 -3.40
CA THR A 331 -22.00 10.30 -3.63
C THR A 331 -21.75 10.89 -5.04
N GLY A 332 -20.73 10.40 -5.74
CA GLY A 332 -20.21 10.92 -7.00
C GLY A 332 -19.01 11.85 -6.79
N ILE A 333 -18.08 11.80 -7.75
CA ILE A 333 -16.84 12.58 -7.69
C ILE A 333 -17.17 14.09 -7.69
N GLY A 334 -16.65 14.82 -6.72
CA GLY A 334 -16.87 16.26 -6.54
C GLY A 334 -18.18 16.61 -5.81
N LYS A 335 -19.00 15.63 -5.42
CA LYS A 335 -20.29 15.85 -4.75
C LYS A 335 -20.29 15.51 -3.25
N GLY A 336 -19.22 14.90 -2.76
CA GLY A 336 -19.02 14.65 -1.33
C GLY A 336 -18.60 15.86 -0.54
N LEU A 337 -18.49 15.71 0.77
CA LEU A 337 -18.06 16.73 1.73
C LEU A 337 -16.76 16.35 2.48
N PRO A 338 -15.78 15.70 1.84
CA PRO A 338 -14.59 15.18 2.51
C PRO A 338 -13.74 16.28 3.16
N THR A 339 -13.91 17.55 2.77
CA THR A 339 -13.22 18.69 3.35
C THR A 339 -13.58 18.96 4.81
N TYR A 340 -14.61 18.33 5.35
CA TYR A 340 -14.91 18.35 6.78
C TYR A 340 -13.93 17.51 7.61
N ILE A 341 -13.21 16.59 6.99
CA ILE A 341 -12.15 15.83 7.64
C ILE A 341 -10.86 16.68 7.64
N PRO A 342 -10.33 17.07 8.80
CA PRO A 342 -9.05 17.80 8.86
C PRO A 342 -7.92 16.97 8.24
N VAL A 343 -7.07 17.61 7.40
CA VAL A 343 -5.92 16.98 6.73
C VAL A 343 -6.33 15.78 5.86
N VAL A 344 -7.50 15.86 5.23
CA VAL A 344 -8.06 14.79 4.39
C VAL A 344 -7.12 14.39 3.25
N GLU A 345 -6.38 15.33 2.70
CA GLU A 345 -5.44 15.14 1.59
C GLU A 345 -4.27 14.22 1.93
N SER A 346 -3.91 14.07 3.20
CA SER A 346 -2.82 13.21 3.67
C SER A 346 -3.33 11.89 4.23
N ASP A 347 -3.73 11.90 5.49
CA ASP A 347 -3.99 10.68 6.26
C ASP A 347 -5.39 10.10 5.99
N PHE A 348 -6.34 10.91 5.52
CA PHE A 348 -7.74 10.52 5.33
C PHE A 348 -8.19 10.51 3.86
N ILE A 349 -7.27 10.54 2.90
CA ILE A 349 -7.63 10.51 1.47
C ILE A 349 -8.49 9.30 1.10
N PHE A 350 -8.30 8.16 1.77
CA PHE A 350 -9.11 6.96 1.57
C PHE A 350 -10.57 7.16 1.98
N SER A 351 -10.84 7.99 3.00
CA SER A 351 -12.21 8.34 3.42
C SER A 351 -12.91 9.19 2.36
N ALA A 352 -12.18 10.14 1.73
CA ALA A 352 -12.70 10.90 0.59
C ALA A 352 -13.03 9.99 -0.61
N ILE A 353 -12.17 8.99 -0.89
CA ILE A 353 -12.42 7.97 -1.92
C ILE A 353 -13.67 7.16 -1.56
N GLY A 354 -13.80 6.77 -0.28
CA GLY A 354 -14.96 6.03 0.21
C GLY A 354 -16.25 6.81 0.06
N GLU A 355 -16.26 8.08 0.39
CA GLU A 355 -17.43 8.94 0.24
C GLU A 355 -17.83 9.13 -1.23
N GLU A 356 -16.89 9.48 -2.10
CA GLU A 356 -17.20 9.87 -3.48
C GLU A 356 -17.28 8.69 -4.46
N MET A 357 -16.54 7.61 -4.24
CA MET A 357 -16.53 6.40 -5.08
C MET A 357 -17.23 5.18 -4.45
N GLY A 358 -17.67 5.29 -3.21
CA GLY A 358 -18.39 4.27 -2.50
C GLY A 358 -17.58 3.01 -2.16
N LEU A 359 -18.28 1.98 -1.73
CA LEU A 359 -17.71 0.67 -1.39
C LEU A 359 -17.02 0.02 -2.60
N LEU A 360 -17.59 0.16 -3.81
CA LEU A 360 -17.01 -0.42 -5.02
C LEU A 360 -15.67 0.23 -5.37
N GLY A 361 -15.58 1.56 -5.37
CA GLY A 361 -14.34 2.27 -5.67
C GLY A 361 -13.27 2.04 -4.61
N SER A 362 -13.63 2.09 -3.34
CA SER A 362 -12.71 1.82 -2.22
C SER A 362 -12.19 0.39 -2.24
N SER A 363 -13.06 -0.60 -2.52
CA SER A 363 -12.67 -2.00 -2.66
C SER A 363 -11.75 -2.21 -3.86
N ALA A 364 -11.99 -1.52 -4.99
CA ALA A 364 -11.11 -1.58 -6.15
C ALA A 364 -9.69 -1.07 -5.80
N VAL A 365 -9.56 0.01 -5.04
CA VAL A 365 -8.26 0.51 -4.55
C VAL A 365 -7.57 -0.54 -3.66
N LEU A 366 -8.29 -1.17 -2.74
CA LEU A 366 -7.74 -2.23 -1.88
C LEU A 366 -7.28 -3.45 -2.68
N VAL A 367 -8.05 -3.85 -3.70
CA VAL A 367 -7.68 -4.93 -4.62
C VAL A 367 -6.42 -4.57 -5.42
N LEU A 368 -6.24 -3.32 -5.85
CA LEU A 368 -5.01 -2.87 -6.53
C LEU A 368 -3.79 -2.97 -5.60
N PHE A 369 -3.90 -2.58 -4.32
CA PHE A 369 -2.82 -2.79 -3.35
C PHE A 369 -2.53 -4.28 -3.11
N LEU A 370 -3.56 -5.13 -3.02
CA LEU A 370 -3.40 -6.58 -2.92
C LEU A 370 -2.69 -7.14 -4.16
N LEU A 371 -3.08 -6.73 -5.36
CA LEU A 371 -2.43 -7.13 -6.61
C LEU A 371 -0.97 -6.69 -6.66
N LEU A 372 -0.65 -5.49 -6.17
CA LEU A 372 0.73 -5.02 -6.03
C LEU A 372 1.54 -5.94 -5.09
N CYS A 373 0.96 -6.34 -3.95
CA CYS A 373 1.58 -7.29 -3.03
C CYS A 373 1.80 -8.66 -3.69
N VAL A 374 0.79 -9.20 -4.37
CA VAL A 374 0.89 -10.50 -5.08
C VAL A 374 1.98 -10.45 -6.15
N ARG A 375 2.08 -9.38 -6.93
CA ARG A 375 3.13 -9.21 -7.95
C ARG A 375 4.52 -9.05 -7.34
N GLY A 376 4.64 -8.30 -6.25
CA GLY A 376 5.89 -8.15 -5.51
C GLY A 376 6.37 -9.47 -4.89
N PHE A 377 5.49 -10.25 -4.26
CA PHE A 377 5.84 -11.59 -3.75
C PHE A 377 6.12 -12.59 -4.87
N ALA A 378 5.43 -12.51 -6.00
CA ALA A 378 5.74 -13.32 -7.19
C ALA A 378 7.13 -12.97 -7.76
N THR A 379 7.52 -11.71 -7.74
CA THR A 379 8.88 -11.26 -8.08
C THR A 379 9.91 -11.85 -7.11
N ALA A 380 9.64 -11.83 -5.80
CA ALA A 380 10.50 -12.45 -4.79
C ALA A 380 10.66 -13.96 -4.99
N ALA A 381 9.58 -14.66 -5.36
CA ALA A 381 9.60 -16.10 -5.62
C ALA A 381 10.51 -16.47 -6.80
N ARG A 382 10.62 -15.59 -7.78
CA ARG A 382 11.44 -15.77 -9.01
C ARG A 382 12.85 -15.23 -8.87
N ALA A 383 13.15 -14.49 -7.80
CA ALA A 383 14.41 -13.77 -7.62
C ALA A 383 15.64 -14.67 -7.80
N LYS A 384 16.71 -14.09 -8.36
CA LYS A 384 17.97 -14.78 -8.68
C LYS A 384 18.72 -15.23 -7.44
N SER A 385 18.72 -14.41 -6.38
CA SER A 385 19.46 -14.65 -5.14
C SER A 385 18.55 -14.52 -3.92
N ASP A 386 19.02 -15.01 -2.77
CA ASP A 386 18.32 -14.83 -1.48
C ASP A 386 18.28 -13.35 -1.08
N SER A 387 19.30 -12.56 -1.42
CA SER A 387 19.33 -11.12 -1.18
C SER A 387 18.23 -10.40 -1.95
N SER A 388 18.12 -10.65 -3.27
CA SER A 388 17.05 -10.09 -4.11
C SER A 388 15.67 -10.56 -3.66
N ALA A 389 15.54 -11.86 -3.27
CA ALA A 389 14.27 -12.41 -2.80
C ALA A 389 13.80 -11.72 -1.51
N PHE A 390 14.68 -11.62 -0.51
CA PHE A 390 14.31 -11.02 0.78
C PHE A 390 14.12 -9.51 0.66
N ALA A 391 14.90 -8.80 -0.18
CA ALA A 391 14.66 -7.40 -0.47
C ALA A 391 13.26 -7.20 -1.09
N ALA A 392 12.89 -7.99 -2.09
CA ALA A 392 11.57 -7.91 -2.71
C ALA A 392 10.44 -8.22 -1.70
N VAL A 393 10.60 -9.22 -0.81
CA VAL A 393 9.63 -9.49 0.26
C VAL A 393 9.48 -8.31 1.20
N GLY A 394 10.58 -7.78 1.71
CA GLY A 394 10.56 -6.68 2.67
C GLY A 394 9.93 -5.43 2.10
N LEU A 395 10.33 -5.04 0.89
CA LEU A 395 9.82 -3.86 0.20
C LEU A 395 8.33 -3.99 -0.17
N THR A 396 7.90 -5.16 -0.64
CA THR A 396 6.48 -5.44 -0.92
C THR A 396 5.65 -5.38 0.36
N SER A 397 6.15 -5.99 1.44
CA SER A 397 5.47 -5.98 2.74
C SER A 397 5.37 -4.56 3.29
N ALA A 398 6.38 -3.71 3.04
CA ALA A 398 6.36 -2.31 3.45
C ALA A 398 5.18 -1.55 2.81
N LEU A 399 5.02 -1.63 1.49
CA LEU A 399 3.93 -0.98 0.78
C LEU A 399 2.56 -1.55 1.19
N GLY A 400 2.42 -2.87 1.19
CA GLY A 400 1.14 -3.52 1.47
C GLY A 400 0.68 -3.33 2.91
N PHE A 401 1.58 -3.45 3.89
CA PHE A 401 1.21 -3.29 5.29
C PHE A 401 0.99 -1.81 5.66
N GLN A 402 1.70 -0.87 5.03
CA GLN A 402 1.43 0.57 5.18
C GLN A 402 0.03 0.90 4.67
N ALA A 403 -0.37 0.40 3.49
CA ALA A 403 -1.73 0.57 2.98
C ALA A 403 -2.79 -0.06 3.92
N PHE A 404 -2.51 -1.26 4.45
CA PHE A 404 -3.39 -1.91 5.42
C PHE A 404 -3.57 -1.08 6.70
N LEU A 405 -2.48 -0.53 7.26
CA LEU A 405 -2.52 0.26 8.48
C LEU A 405 -3.31 1.55 8.34
N ILE A 406 -3.10 2.31 7.25
CA ILE A 406 -3.79 3.58 7.08
C ILE A 406 -5.28 3.37 6.84
N VAL A 407 -5.64 2.42 5.96
CA VAL A 407 -7.04 2.11 5.70
C VAL A 407 -7.72 1.55 6.96
N GLY A 408 -7.05 0.65 7.68
CA GLY A 408 -7.54 0.15 8.96
C GLY A 408 -7.75 1.25 9.99
N GLY A 409 -6.88 2.27 10.02
CA GLY A 409 -7.00 3.43 10.92
C GLY A 409 -8.21 4.29 10.60
N VAL A 410 -8.40 4.69 9.34
CA VAL A 410 -9.49 5.59 8.93
C VAL A 410 -10.87 4.92 8.95
N THR A 411 -10.92 3.59 8.87
CA THR A 411 -12.15 2.78 8.98
C THR A 411 -12.44 2.29 10.42
N LYS A 412 -11.72 2.79 11.41
CA LYS A 412 -11.82 2.34 12.82
C LYS A 412 -11.56 0.84 13.03
N PHE A 413 -10.98 0.13 12.07
CA PHE A 413 -10.57 -1.27 12.22
C PHE A 413 -9.32 -1.40 13.11
N LEU A 414 -8.41 -0.43 13.03
CA LEU A 414 -7.19 -0.28 13.83
C LEU A 414 -7.14 1.12 14.47
N PRO A 415 -6.33 1.32 15.52
CA PRO A 415 -6.04 2.67 16.00
C PRO A 415 -5.42 3.53 14.91
N LEU A 416 -5.78 4.81 14.83
CA LEU A 416 -5.27 5.75 13.82
C LEU A 416 -3.75 5.90 13.95
N THR A 417 -3.04 5.77 12.84
CA THR A 417 -1.58 5.71 12.80
C THR A 417 -0.91 7.00 12.29
N GLY A 418 -1.59 7.79 11.44
CA GLY A 418 -1.05 9.03 10.88
C GLY A 418 0.04 8.80 9.83
N VAL A 419 0.06 7.64 9.16
CA VAL A 419 0.93 7.37 8.01
C VAL A 419 0.19 7.68 6.70
N THR A 420 0.93 7.99 5.64
CA THR A 420 0.34 8.29 4.32
C THR A 420 0.00 7.02 3.55
N LEU A 421 -1.04 7.07 2.70
CA LEU A 421 -1.37 5.99 1.76
C LEU A 421 -0.42 6.06 0.55
N PRO A 422 0.40 5.01 0.30
CA PRO A 422 1.39 5.03 -0.77
C PRO A 422 0.78 5.39 -2.13
N PHE A 423 1.46 6.21 -2.92
CA PHE A 423 1.07 6.71 -4.25
C PHE A 423 -0.14 7.65 -4.30
N MET A 424 -0.98 7.69 -3.29
CA MET A 424 -2.28 8.38 -3.31
C MET A 424 -2.31 9.64 -2.46
N SER A 425 -1.83 9.58 -1.20
CA SER A 425 -1.83 10.73 -0.29
C SER A 425 -0.93 11.85 -0.77
N GLN A 426 -1.29 13.08 -0.41
CA GLN A 426 -0.38 14.21 -0.53
C GLN A 426 0.85 13.98 0.35
N GLY A 427 2.02 13.94 -0.26
CA GLY A 427 3.27 13.76 0.46
C GLY A 427 4.43 13.47 -0.48
N GLY A 428 5.18 14.53 -0.85
CA GLY A 428 6.27 14.41 -1.83
C GLY A 428 7.33 13.40 -1.43
N THR A 429 7.76 13.39 -0.16
CA THR A 429 8.78 12.46 0.33
C THR A 429 8.28 11.02 0.40
N SER A 430 7.01 10.80 0.74
CA SER A 430 6.40 9.47 0.76
C SER A 430 6.22 8.92 -0.66
N LEU A 431 5.80 9.76 -1.60
CA LEU A 431 5.70 9.41 -3.02
C LEU A 431 7.09 9.01 -3.57
N LEU A 432 8.11 9.84 -3.31
CA LEU A 432 9.49 9.60 -3.72
C LEU A 432 10.01 8.26 -3.15
N ALA A 433 9.82 8.00 -1.86
CA ALA A 433 10.19 6.75 -1.21
C ALA A 433 9.46 5.55 -1.84
N SER A 434 8.18 5.67 -2.13
CA SER A 434 7.38 4.62 -2.77
C SER A 434 7.87 4.29 -4.18
N PHE A 435 8.28 5.29 -4.98
CA PHE A 435 8.88 5.06 -6.30
C PHE A 435 10.29 4.44 -6.23
N ILE A 436 11.07 4.75 -5.19
CA ILE A 436 12.35 4.07 -4.93
C ILE A 436 12.11 2.58 -4.62
N ILE A 437 11.08 2.27 -3.81
CA ILE A 437 10.68 0.88 -3.56
C ILE A 437 10.30 0.18 -4.86
N VAL A 438 9.48 0.83 -5.71
CA VAL A 438 9.10 0.30 -7.04
C VAL A 438 10.34 0.03 -7.90
N ALA A 439 11.31 0.95 -7.94
CA ALA A 439 12.56 0.77 -8.68
C ALA A 439 13.32 -0.49 -8.24
N LEU A 440 13.45 -0.71 -6.93
CA LEU A 440 14.12 -1.87 -6.38
C LEU A 440 13.36 -3.18 -6.65
N LEU A 441 12.03 -3.16 -6.63
CA LEU A 441 11.18 -4.30 -7.01
C LEU A 441 11.32 -4.63 -8.51
N LEU A 442 11.32 -3.61 -9.37
CA LEU A 442 11.54 -3.77 -10.81
C LEU A 442 12.95 -4.35 -11.09
N ARG A 443 13.97 -3.89 -10.35
CA ARG A 443 15.33 -4.44 -10.46
C ARG A 443 15.39 -5.90 -10.03
N ALA A 444 14.75 -6.28 -8.93
CA ALA A 444 14.66 -7.67 -8.48
C ALA A 444 14.00 -8.58 -9.53
N GLY A 445 12.96 -8.07 -10.19
CA GLY A 445 12.27 -8.78 -11.28
C GLY A 445 13.11 -8.90 -12.55
N ASP A 446 13.88 -7.88 -12.89
CA ASP A 446 14.78 -7.88 -14.05
C ASP A 446 15.91 -8.90 -13.89
N GLU A 447 16.56 -8.95 -12.72
CA GLU A 447 17.58 -9.95 -12.41
C GLU A 447 17.08 -11.40 -12.48
N ALA A 448 15.80 -11.63 -12.20
CA ALA A 448 15.18 -12.96 -12.22
C ALA A 448 15.01 -13.54 -13.63
N THR A 449 14.90 -12.68 -14.66
CA THR A 449 14.48 -13.09 -16.02
C THR A 449 15.51 -13.99 -16.71
N GLY A 450 16.79 -13.68 -16.62
CA GLY A 450 17.85 -14.49 -17.22
C GLY A 450 17.94 -15.92 -16.65
N ARG A 451 17.31 -16.19 -15.51
CA ARG A 451 17.25 -17.51 -14.89
C ARG A 451 16.05 -18.33 -15.34
N GLU A 452 14.90 -17.71 -15.58
CA GLU A 452 13.72 -18.41 -16.12
C GLU A 452 14.05 -19.03 -17.47
N ALA A 453 14.76 -18.31 -18.33
CA ALA A 453 15.21 -18.81 -19.62
C ALA A 453 16.11 -20.04 -19.51
N LEU A 454 17.02 -20.06 -18.54
CA LEU A 454 17.91 -21.21 -18.27
C LEU A 454 17.15 -22.45 -17.75
N ILE A 455 16.13 -22.23 -16.90
CA ILE A 455 15.32 -23.32 -16.34
C ILE A 455 14.42 -23.93 -17.41
N GLU A 456 13.86 -23.11 -18.29
CA GLU A 456 12.93 -23.56 -19.33
C GLU A 456 13.66 -24.26 -20.49
N THR A 457 14.86 -23.80 -20.85
CA THR A 457 15.73 -24.50 -21.82
C THR A 457 16.18 -25.86 -21.28
N ALA A 458 16.45 -25.98 -19.99
CA ALA A 458 16.73 -27.26 -19.34
C ALA A 458 15.50 -28.17 -19.30
N GLY A 459 14.30 -27.62 -19.11
CA GLY A 459 13.04 -28.39 -19.06
C GLY A 459 12.55 -28.86 -20.44
N THR A 460 12.78 -28.09 -21.52
CA THR A 460 12.37 -28.46 -22.89
C THR A 460 13.30 -29.48 -23.55
N GLN A 461 14.55 -29.58 -23.10
CA GLN A 461 15.46 -30.66 -23.54
C GLN A 461 15.14 -31.99 -22.86
N ASP A 462 14.30 -32.00 -21.85
CA ASP A 462 14.01 -33.17 -20.99
C ASP A 462 13.00 -34.16 -21.59
N SER A 463 12.26 -33.79 -22.65
CA SER A 463 11.27 -34.69 -23.26
C SER A 463 11.85 -35.70 -24.27
N SER A 464 13.15 -35.65 -24.57
CA SER A 464 13.75 -36.49 -25.61
C SER A 464 15.08 -37.19 -25.24
N ARG A 465 15.56 -37.11 -23.95
CA ARG A 465 16.88 -37.64 -23.58
C ARG A 465 16.90 -38.39 -22.23
N ASP A 466 17.81 -39.40 -22.20
CA ASP A 466 18.19 -40.29 -21.11
C ASP A 466 18.26 -39.61 -19.70
N PRO A 467 17.70 -40.20 -18.61
CA PRO A 467 17.63 -39.60 -17.27
C PRO A 467 18.95 -39.09 -16.68
N LEU A 468 20.09 -39.64 -17.12
CA LEU A 468 21.42 -39.20 -16.67
C LEU A 468 21.91 -37.90 -17.30
N SER A 469 21.53 -37.60 -18.53
CA SER A 469 21.86 -36.35 -19.20
C SER A 469 21.01 -35.17 -18.66
N VAL A 470 19.81 -35.49 -18.21
CA VAL A 470 18.88 -34.58 -17.55
C VAL A 470 19.41 -34.13 -16.19
N ALA A 471 19.92 -35.05 -15.37
CA ALA A 471 20.55 -34.71 -14.09
C ALA A 471 21.78 -33.81 -14.28
N ALA A 472 22.63 -34.05 -15.28
CA ALA A 472 23.79 -33.23 -15.61
C ALA A 472 23.39 -31.84 -16.13
N GLY A 473 22.36 -31.72 -16.98
CA GLY A 473 21.82 -30.45 -17.48
C GLY A 473 21.18 -29.61 -16.35
N ARG A 474 20.43 -30.22 -15.44
CA ARG A 474 19.86 -29.58 -14.25
C ARG A 474 20.92 -29.10 -13.27
N ILE A 475 22.00 -29.86 -13.12
CA ILE A 475 23.15 -29.50 -12.28
C ILE A 475 23.92 -28.34 -12.91
N ALA A 476 24.14 -28.33 -14.23
CA ALA A 476 24.81 -27.24 -14.95
C ALA A 476 23.97 -25.94 -14.94
N ALA A 477 22.66 -26.02 -15.14
CA ALA A 477 21.76 -24.88 -15.05
C ALA A 477 21.64 -24.31 -13.62
N ALA A 478 21.72 -25.15 -12.61
CA ALA A 478 21.77 -24.74 -11.19
C ALA A 478 23.13 -24.17 -10.78
N GLY A 479 24.22 -24.60 -11.44
CA GLY A 479 25.60 -24.18 -11.15
C GLY A 479 26.05 -22.85 -11.75
N ALA A 480 25.30 -22.29 -12.71
CA ALA A 480 25.64 -21.01 -13.36
C ALA A 480 25.55 -19.78 -12.43
N GLY A 481 25.37 -19.94 -11.14
CA GLY A 481 25.37 -18.83 -10.17
C GLY A 481 25.47 -19.22 -8.71
N SER A 482 25.71 -20.48 -8.38
CA SER A 482 25.85 -20.89 -6.98
C SER A 482 27.00 -21.90 -6.81
N ARG A 483 27.60 -21.93 -5.62
CA ARG A 483 28.62 -22.90 -5.17
C ARG A 483 28.23 -24.39 -5.31
N MET A 484 27.16 -24.70 -6.01
CA MET A 484 26.66 -26.04 -6.26
C MET A 484 27.48 -26.85 -7.27
N GLY A 485 28.27 -26.20 -8.14
CA GLY A 485 29.18 -26.89 -9.05
C GLY A 485 30.25 -27.72 -8.34
N ALA A 486 30.73 -27.24 -7.20
CA ALA A 486 31.70 -27.96 -6.38
C ALA A 486 31.13 -29.20 -5.66
N HIS A 487 29.82 -29.22 -5.41
CA HIS A 487 29.14 -30.37 -4.78
C HIS A 487 28.70 -31.44 -5.78
N ALA A 488 28.41 -31.06 -7.02
CA ALA A 488 28.10 -32.06 -8.06
C ALA A 488 29.30 -32.96 -8.37
N ASP A 489 30.51 -32.38 -8.39
CA ASP A 489 31.75 -33.14 -8.54
C ASP A 489 32.01 -34.10 -7.35
N ALA A 490 31.67 -33.70 -6.13
CA ALA A 490 31.83 -34.54 -4.94
C ALA A 490 30.89 -35.74 -4.91
N VAL A 491 29.69 -35.62 -5.48
CA VAL A 491 28.72 -36.74 -5.59
C VAL A 491 29.11 -37.75 -6.68
N VAL A 492 29.75 -37.25 -7.77
CA VAL A 492 30.18 -38.10 -8.92
C VAL A 492 31.51 -38.83 -8.63
N HIS A 493 32.40 -38.25 -7.80
CA HIS A 493 33.75 -38.76 -7.56
C HIS A 493 33.95 -39.34 -6.16
N GLY A 494 32.94 -39.96 -5.58
CA GLY A 494 32.90 -40.55 -4.24
C GLY A 494 34.21 -41.14 -3.74
N LYS A 495 34.52 -40.85 -2.51
CA LYS A 495 35.43 -41.50 -1.53
C LYS A 495 36.66 -40.73 -1.03
N HIS A 496 37.15 -39.67 -1.58
CA HIS A 496 38.37 -39.02 -1.04
C HIS A 496 38.36 -37.50 -0.82
N ALA A 497 37.22 -36.82 -0.90
CA ALA A 497 37.15 -35.42 -0.52
C ALA A 497 36.92 -35.28 1.00
N ARG A 498 38.02 -35.21 1.78
CA ARG A 498 38.02 -34.70 3.16
C ARG A 498 37.87 -33.16 3.12
N GLY A 499 36.79 -32.69 2.51
CA GLY A 499 36.31 -31.32 2.66
C GLY A 499 35.18 -31.34 3.67
N HIS A 500 35.05 -30.31 4.48
CA HIS A 500 33.93 -30.16 5.41
C HIS A 500 32.62 -30.36 4.66
N PHE A 501 31.98 -31.50 4.86
CA PHE A 501 30.62 -31.74 4.42
C PHE A 501 29.72 -30.77 5.15
N ASN A 502 29.41 -29.67 4.52
CA ASN A 502 28.23 -28.90 4.91
C ASN A 502 27.05 -29.81 4.64
N VAL A 503 26.49 -30.38 5.69
CA VAL A 503 25.20 -31.07 5.64
C VAL A 503 24.25 -30.06 4.98
N GLN A 504 23.79 -30.38 3.76
CA GLN A 504 22.80 -29.54 3.07
C GLN A 504 21.61 -29.40 4.01
N SER A 505 21.48 -28.23 4.63
CA SER A 505 20.30 -27.96 5.42
C SER A 505 19.09 -27.94 4.48
N ALA A 506 17.89 -28.29 4.99
CA ALA A 506 16.64 -28.19 4.23
C ALA A 506 16.40 -26.78 3.68
N GLU A 507 17.24 -25.82 4.05
CA GLU A 507 17.19 -24.40 3.69
C GLU A 507 18.14 -24.03 2.54
N SER A 508 19.03 -24.92 2.09
CA SER A 508 19.96 -24.68 0.98
C SER A 508 19.50 -25.33 -0.33
N GLY A 509 19.88 -24.75 -1.46
CA GLY A 509 19.62 -25.30 -2.79
C GLY A 509 18.15 -25.36 -3.21
N VAL A 510 17.75 -26.41 -3.93
CA VAL A 510 16.38 -26.60 -4.46
C VAL A 510 15.35 -26.74 -3.34
N LEU A 511 15.67 -27.47 -2.27
CA LEU A 511 14.79 -27.62 -1.10
C LEU A 511 14.56 -26.30 -0.39
N GLY A 512 15.58 -25.45 -0.24
CA GLY A 512 15.44 -24.12 0.33
C GLY A 512 14.53 -23.19 -0.48
N ARG A 513 14.50 -23.35 -1.78
CA ARG A 513 13.60 -22.57 -2.68
C ARG A 513 12.16 -23.04 -2.63
N VAL A 514 11.92 -24.33 -2.57
CA VAL A 514 10.57 -24.90 -2.35
C VAL A 514 10.03 -24.42 -1.00
N ALA A 515 10.87 -24.41 0.03
CA ALA A 515 10.51 -23.88 1.34
C ALA A 515 10.20 -22.38 1.30
N LEU A 516 11.00 -21.58 0.59
CA LEU A 516 10.73 -20.15 0.39
C LEU A 516 9.42 -19.93 -0.36
N GLY A 517 9.15 -20.70 -1.43
CA GLY A 517 7.89 -20.61 -2.19
C GLY A 517 6.68 -20.84 -1.28
N LYS A 518 6.70 -21.85 -0.41
CA LYS A 518 5.61 -22.11 0.56
C LYS A 518 5.41 -20.92 1.52
N ARG A 519 6.50 -20.32 2.03
CA ARG A 519 6.43 -19.14 2.92
C ARG A 519 5.85 -17.93 2.22
N LEU A 520 6.21 -17.70 0.95
CA LEU A 520 5.65 -16.62 0.13
C LEU A 520 4.17 -16.85 -0.16
N THR A 521 3.75 -18.08 -0.46
CA THR A 521 2.32 -18.42 -0.58
C THR A 521 1.58 -18.13 0.72
N THR A 522 2.15 -18.48 1.87
CA THR A 522 1.56 -18.12 3.19
C THR A 522 1.43 -16.61 3.35
N LEU A 523 2.44 -15.81 2.96
CA LEU A 523 2.33 -14.35 3.01
C LEU A 523 1.25 -13.81 2.09
N ILE A 524 1.15 -14.30 0.85
CA ILE A 524 0.09 -13.91 -0.09
C ILE A 524 -1.28 -14.20 0.55
N THR A 525 -1.46 -15.39 1.15
CA THR A 525 -2.70 -15.74 1.84
C THR A 525 -2.97 -14.81 3.02
N VAL A 526 -1.97 -14.50 3.85
CA VAL A 526 -2.13 -13.58 4.98
C VAL A 526 -2.52 -12.19 4.50
N PHE A 527 -1.84 -11.63 3.49
CA PHE A 527 -2.20 -10.32 2.94
C PHE A 527 -3.59 -10.34 2.30
N SER A 528 -3.97 -11.43 1.61
CA SER A 528 -5.32 -11.58 1.06
C SER A 528 -6.38 -11.57 2.16
N LEU A 529 -6.13 -12.25 3.28
CA LEU A 529 -7.04 -12.24 4.44
C LEU A 529 -7.09 -10.86 5.12
N LEU A 530 -5.96 -10.16 5.25
CA LEU A 530 -5.91 -8.81 5.81
C LEU A 530 -6.73 -7.83 4.96
N PHE A 531 -6.54 -7.83 3.64
CA PHE A 531 -7.30 -6.96 2.74
C PHE A 531 -8.78 -7.37 2.65
N ALA A 532 -9.10 -8.67 2.69
CA ALA A 532 -10.48 -9.14 2.78
C ALA A 532 -11.16 -8.69 4.08
N ALA A 533 -10.44 -8.71 5.22
CA ALA A 533 -10.95 -8.19 6.48
C ALA A 533 -11.22 -6.67 6.42
N LEU A 534 -10.36 -5.90 5.73
CA LEU A 534 -10.60 -4.48 5.50
C LEU A 534 -11.85 -4.24 4.65
N ILE A 535 -12.02 -4.99 3.55
CA ILE A 535 -13.21 -4.90 2.70
C ILE A 535 -14.46 -5.28 3.50
N GLY A 536 -14.38 -6.33 4.33
CA GLY A 536 -15.46 -6.73 5.24
C GLY A 536 -15.82 -5.63 6.25
N ASN A 537 -14.82 -5.01 6.89
CA ASN A 537 -15.03 -3.90 7.80
C ASN A 537 -15.62 -2.66 7.08
N LEU A 538 -15.11 -2.38 5.89
CA LEU A 538 -15.61 -1.28 5.05
C LEU A 538 -17.09 -1.53 4.66
N THR A 539 -17.43 -2.77 4.28
CA THR A 539 -18.82 -3.17 4.00
C THR A 539 -19.70 -2.98 5.24
N TYR A 540 -19.18 -3.34 6.43
CA TYR A 540 -19.93 -3.13 7.67
C TYR A 540 -20.23 -1.65 7.89
N VAL A 541 -19.22 -0.77 7.83
CA VAL A 541 -19.38 0.68 8.06
C VAL A 541 -20.27 1.34 7.01
N MET A 542 -20.09 0.97 5.72
CA MET A 542 -20.74 1.65 4.58
C MET A 542 -22.11 1.09 4.21
N GLN A 543 -22.49 -0.11 4.69
CA GLN A 543 -23.76 -0.75 4.33
C GLN A 543 -24.56 -1.18 5.55
N VAL A 544 -23.92 -1.76 6.59
CA VAL A 544 -24.66 -2.32 7.73
C VAL A 544 -24.92 -1.25 8.79
N ASP A 545 -23.91 -0.48 9.15
CA ASP A 545 -23.96 0.54 10.22
C ASP A 545 -24.22 1.95 9.67
N ALA A 546 -24.30 2.07 8.33
CA ALA A 546 -24.41 3.36 7.65
C ALA A 546 -25.62 4.17 8.09
N GLU A 547 -26.80 3.56 8.19
CA GLU A 547 -28.04 4.23 8.59
C GLU A 547 -27.94 4.77 10.03
N ALA A 548 -27.39 3.99 10.96
CA ALA A 548 -27.18 4.42 12.34
C ALA A 548 -26.21 5.61 12.42
N ILE A 549 -25.11 5.59 11.62
CA ILE A 549 -24.13 6.68 11.56
C ILE A 549 -24.72 7.93 10.90
N GLN A 550 -25.46 7.79 9.82
CA GLN A 550 -26.10 8.90 9.09
C GLN A 550 -27.18 9.60 9.92
N SER A 551 -27.93 8.85 10.72
CA SER A 551 -29.03 9.38 11.56
C SER A 551 -28.53 10.08 12.84
N MET A 552 -27.23 10.08 13.12
CA MET A 552 -26.69 10.75 14.31
C MET A 552 -26.96 12.25 14.27
N PRO A 553 -27.51 12.83 15.35
CA PRO A 553 -27.86 14.27 15.40
C PRO A 553 -26.69 15.22 15.17
N SER A 554 -25.46 14.75 15.47
CA SER A 554 -24.20 15.49 15.30
C SER A 554 -23.55 15.31 13.92
N ASN A 555 -24.21 14.62 12.96
CA ASN A 555 -23.67 14.36 11.64
C ASN A 555 -23.72 15.63 10.77
N ASN A 556 -22.58 16.30 10.66
CA ASN A 556 -22.44 17.54 9.88
C ASN A 556 -22.69 17.32 8.37
N HIS A 557 -22.37 16.11 7.84
CA HIS A 557 -22.58 15.78 6.43
C HIS A 557 -24.08 15.72 6.08
N THR A 558 -24.87 15.05 6.91
CA THR A 558 -26.32 15.00 6.72
C THR A 558 -26.95 16.39 6.81
N ILE A 559 -26.48 17.21 7.77
CA ILE A 559 -26.95 18.59 7.93
C ILE A 559 -26.57 19.44 6.71
N ALA A 560 -25.32 19.37 6.21
CA ALA A 560 -24.88 20.11 5.05
C ALA A 560 -25.62 19.70 3.77
N LYS A 561 -25.85 18.40 3.57
CA LYS A 561 -26.67 17.89 2.46
C LYS A 561 -28.12 18.37 2.54
N SER A 562 -28.65 18.49 3.73
CA SER A 562 -30.02 19.00 3.93
C SER A 562 -30.18 20.47 3.50
N ALA A 563 -29.09 21.23 3.42
CA ALA A 563 -29.10 22.59 2.89
C ALA A 563 -29.43 22.65 1.37
N TYR A 564 -29.20 21.57 0.64
CA TYR A 564 -29.57 21.46 -0.79
C TYR A 564 -30.96 20.88 -1.02
N VAL A 565 -31.65 20.45 0.04
CA VAL A 565 -33.00 19.87 -0.03
C VAL A 565 -34.00 20.91 0.45
N GLN A 566 -35.02 21.18 -0.37
CA GLN A 566 -36.14 22.00 0.07
C GLN A 566 -36.96 21.21 1.13
N ARG A 567 -36.75 21.56 2.38
CA ARG A 567 -37.52 20.94 3.49
C ARG A 567 -38.97 21.43 3.51
N GLY A 568 -39.88 20.56 3.82
CA GLY A 568 -41.28 20.89 3.99
C GLY A 568 -41.51 21.99 5.03
N ALA A 569 -42.53 22.80 4.85
CA ALA A 569 -42.90 23.83 5.83
C ALA A 569 -43.53 23.18 7.08
N ILE A 570 -43.26 23.77 8.24
CA ILE A 570 -43.98 23.45 9.50
C ILE A 570 -44.98 24.58 9.70
N ILE A 571 -46.27 24.22 9.69
CA ILE A 571 -47.38 25.16 9.83
C ILE A 571 -48.27 24.75 10.99
N THR A 572 -48.92 25.74 11.59
CA THR A 572 -49.93 25.53 12.61
C THR A 572 -51.27 25.12 11.97
N SER A 573 -52.20 24.62 12.75
CA SER A 573 -53.55 24.24 12.27
C SER A 573 -54.37 25.41 11.71
N ASP A 574 -54.04 26.62 12.05
CA ASP A 574 -54.60 27.86 11.55
C ASP A 574 -53.82 28.50 10.36
N GLY A 575 -52.84 27.76 9.83
CA GLY A 575 -52.11 28.11 8.61
C GLY A 575 -50.90 29.04 8.82
N VAL A 576 -50.50 29.33 10.07
CA VAL A 576 -49.33 30.17 10.32
C VAL A 576 -48.03 29.39 10.10
N THR A 577 -47.13 29.90 9.26
CA THR A 577 -45.83 29.27 9.01
C THR A 577 -44.88 29.47 10.19
N LEU A 578 -44.46 28.39 10.81
CA LEU A 578 -43.49 28.38 11.91
C LEU A 578 -42.04 28.17 11.39
N ALA A 579 -41.88 27.34 10.35
CA ALA A 579 -40.57 27.11 9.70
C ALA A 579 -40.77 26.87 8.20
N GLU A 580 -39.96 27.49 7.36
CA GLU A 580 -39.93 27.33 5.91
C GLU A 580 -38.52 27.32 5.34
N SER A 581 -38.35 26.81 4.12
CA SER A 581 -37.10 26.80 3.40
C SER A 581 -37.09 27.89 2.32
N VAL A 582 -36.16 28.83 2.39
CA VAL A 582 -35.97 29.93 1.44
C VAL A 582 -34.77 29.61 0.57
N GLN A 583 -34.97 29.55 -0.75
CA GLN A 583 -33.90 29.30 -1.70
C GLN A 583 -32.95 30.49 -1.77
N GLN A 584 -31.63 30.22 -1.72
CA GLN A 584 -30.57 31.20 -1.86
C GLN A 584 -30.05 31.25 -3.32
N GLU A 585 -29.27 32.26 -3.66
CA GLU A 585 -28.70 32.45 -5.02
C GLU A 585 -27.71 31.32 -5.40
N ASP A 586 -27.07 30.68 -4.42
CA ASP A 586 -26.14 29.57 -4.60
C ASP A 586 -26.83 28.19 -4.75
N GLY A 587 -28.18 28.18 -4.82
CA GLY A 587 -28.98 26.95 -4.95
C GLY A 587 -29.23 26.21 -3.64
N THR A 588 -28.72 26.69 -2.52
CA THR A 588 -29.01 26.15 -1.19
C THR A 588 -30.33 26.66 -0.66
N TYR A 589 -30.89 26.00 0.36
CA TYR A 589 -32.09 26.41 1.07
C TYR A 589 -31.72 26.80 2.49
N LEU A 590 -31.99 28.06 2.86
CA LEU A 590 -31.88 28.51 4.23
C LEU A 590 -33.16 28.25 4.99
N ARG A 591 -33.06 27.62 6.15
CA ARG A 591 -34.23 27.42 7.04
C ARG A 591 -34.56 28.72 7.75
N SER A 592 -35.73 29.24 7.54
CA SER A 592 -36.29 30.46 8.14
C SER A 592 -37.34 30.13 9.17
N TYR A 593 -37.35 30.87 10.24
CA TYR A 593 -38.36 30.76 11.33
C TYR A 593 -39.09 32.12 11.45
N PRO A 594 -40.10 32.36 10.61
CA PRO A 594 -40.74 33.70 10.51
C PRO A 594 -41.33 34.20 11.80
N GLN A 595 -41.74 33.31 12.69
CA GLN A 595 -42.32 33.64 13.99
C GLN A 595 -41.27 33.75 15.13
N GLY A 596 -39.98 33.74 14.82
CA GLY A 596 -38.90 33.87 15.78
C GLY A 596 -38.94 32.84 16.89
N SER A 597 -39.04 33.29 18.13
CA SER A 597 -39.02 32.41 19.31
C SER A 597 -40.34 31.70 19.60
N LEU A 598 -41.41 31.99 18.83
CA LEU A 598 -42.70 31.34 19.00
C LEU A 598 -42.58 29.84 18.74
N ALA A 599 -42.94 29.03 19.70
CA ALA A 599 -42.85 27.58 19.67
C ALA A 599 -41.43 27.00 19.44
N ALA A 600 -40.37 27.77 19.71
CA ALA A 600 -38.98 27.38 19.47
C ALA A 600 -38.60 26.04 20.13
N HIS A 601 -39.08 25.76 21.34
CA HIS A 601 -38.83 24.49 22.03
C HIS A 601 -39.56 23.27 21.40
N THR A 602 -40.65 23.49 20.68
CA THR A 602 -41.42 22.46 20.00
C THR A 602 -40.94 22.25 18.59
N VAL A 603 -40.81 23.33 17.82
CA VAL A 603 -40.32 23.32 16.44
C VAL A 603 -38.86 22.89 16.39
N GLY A 604 -38.03 23.40 17.30
CA GLY A 604 -36.62 23.18 17.33
C GLY A 604 -35.85 24.09 16.38
N TYR A 605 -34.64 23.68 16.03
CA TYR A 605 -33.79 24.42 15.08
C TYR A 605 -32.90 23.43 14.30
N ILE A 606 -32.34 23.95 13.20
CA ILE A 606 -31.29 23.27 12.42
C ILE A 606 -30.02 24.09 12.55
N SER A 607 -28.94 23.45 12.97
CA SER A 607 -27.62 24.07 13.09
C SER A 607 -26.55 23.14 12.56
N THR A 608 -25.65 23.66 11.72
CA THR A 608 -24.47 22.94 11.22
C THR A 608 -23.50 22.56 12.34
N ARG A 609 -23.57 23.24 13.48
CA ARG A 609 -22.70 23.00 14.62
C ARG A 609 -23.32 22.12 15.72
N TYR A 610 -24.64 22.27 15.94
CA TYR A 610 -25.32 21.66 17.09
C TYR A 610 -26.34 20.59 16.68
N GLY A 611 -26.50 20.34 15.38
CA GLY A 611 -27.47 19.37 14.89
C GLY A 611 -28.88 19.90 14.77
N THR A 612 -29.86 19.01 14.81
CA THR A 612 -31.30 19.31 14.74
C THR A 612 -31.98 18.96 16.04
N THR A 613 -33.02 19.72 16.41
CA THR A 613 -33.80 19.50 17.64
C THR A 613 -35.31 19.63 17.38
N GLY A 614 -36.17 19.21 18.33
CA GLY A 614 -37.61 19.35 18.26
C GLY A 614 -38.26 18.60 17.08
N ILE A 615 -39.31 19.18 16.49
CA ILE A 615 -40.02 18.65 15.30
C ILE A 615 -39.07 18.56 14.10
N GLU A 616 -38.11 19.51 13.93
CA GLU A 616 -37.11 19.45 12.89
C GLU A 616 -36.26 18.15 12.94
N SER A 617 -36.06 17.60 14.15
CA SER A 617 -35.36 16.33 14.33
C SER A 617 -36.29 15.14 14.22
N SER A 618 -37.41 15.14 14.95
CA SER A 618 -38.34 13.98 15.04
C SER A 618 -39.07 13.69 13.73
N MET A 619 -39.28 14.71 12.89
CA MET A 619 -39.98 14.59 11.59
C MET A 619 -39.00 14.81 10.42
N ASN A 620 -37.71 14.60 10.64
CA ASN A 620 -36.67 14.86 9.66
C ASN A 620 -36.90 14.13 8.32
N GLU A 621 -37.25 12.85 8.35
CA GLU A 621 -37.56 12.03 7.16
C GLU A 621 -38.72 12.61 6.35
N THR A 622 -39.81 13.01 7.05
CA THR A 622 -40.98 13.60 6.41
C THR A 622 -40.64 14.95 5.80
N LEU A 623 -39.90 15.78 6.52
CA LEU A 623 -39.54 17.14 6.08
C LEU A 623 -38.56 17.17 4.92
N THR A 624 -37.67 16.19 4.82
CA THR A 624 -36.66 16.11 3.74
C THR A 624 -37.14 15.33 2.52
N GLY A 625 -38.20 14.56 2.63
CA GLY A 625 -38.62 13.60 1.60
C GLY A 625 -37.66 12.42 1.49
N HIS A 626 -38.18 11.20 1.57
CA HIS A 626 -37.36 9.99 1.48
C HIS A 626 -36.79 9.84 0.06
N ALA A 627 -35.47 10.00 -0.11
CA ALA A 627 -34.78 9.56 -1.30
C ALA A 627 -34.50 8.06 -1.17
N ASP A 628 -35.36 7.25 -1.80
CA ASP A 628 -35.26 5.78 -1.78
C ASP A 628 -34.10 5.33 -2.68
N TYR A 629 -32.90 5.10 -2.10
CA TYR A 629 -31.71 4.61 -2.79
C TYR A 629 -31.67 3.08 -2.94
N SER A 630 -32.74 2.38 -2.64
CA SER A 630 -32.80 0.91 -2.63
C SER A 630 -32.77 0.26 -4.02
N SER A 631 -32.94 1.03 -5.11
CA SER A 631 -32.96 0.52 -6.48
C SER A 631 -31.62 0.75 -7.19
N TRP A 632 -31.10 -0.31 -7.88
CA TRP A 632 -29.90 -0.20 -8.73
C TRP A 632 -30.02 0.88 -9.84
N LYS A 633 -31.24 1.21 -10.27
CA LYS A 633 -31.50 2.33 -11.20
C LYS A 633 -31.15 3.67 -10.56
N ASN A 634 -31.55 3.89 -9.31
CA ASN A 634 -31.26 5.10 -8.58
C ASN A 634 -29.75 5.25 -8.31
N ALA A 635 -29.05 4.13 -8.09
CA ALA A 635 -27.60 4.09 -7.99
C ALA A 635 -26.92 4.51 -9.32
N LEU A 636 -27.42 4.06 -10.46
CA LEU A 636 -26.92 4.47 -11.79
C LEU A 636 -27.19 5.94 -12.11
N TYR A 637 -28.38 6.46 -11.77
CA TYR A 637 -28.70 7.88 -11.93
C TYR A 637 -27.85 8.77 -11.02
N SER A 638 -27.56 8.33 -9.80
CA SER A 638 -26.63 9.01 -8.88
C SER A 638 -25.21 9.05 -9.45
N LEU A 639 -24.71 7.93 -9.99
CA LEU A 639 -23.40 7.86 -10.67
C LEU A 639 -23.30 8.81 -11.88
N ALA A 640 -24.40 8.94 -12.64
CA ALA A 640 -24.48 9.82 -13.80
C ALA A 640 -24.73 11.30 -13.44
N GLY A 641 -24.86 11.64 -12.15
CA GLY A 641 -25.15 13.01 -11.71
C GLY A 641 -26.57 13.50 -12.02
N LEU A 642 -27.46 12.60 -12.46
CA LEU A 642 -28.86 12.89 -12.75
C LEU A 642 -29.69 12.76 -11.46
N GLN A 643 -30.01 13.89 -10.82
CA GLN A 643 -30.97 13.89 -9.71
C GLN A 643 -32.37 13.60 -10.24
N GLN A 644 -33.05 12.60 -9.67
CA GLN A 644 -34.49 12.50 -9.83
C GLN A 644 -35.14 13.67 -9.09
N ALA A 645 -35.93 14.46 -9.83
CA ALA A 645 -36.84 15.42 -9.23
C ALA A 645 -37.77 14.65 -8.27
N GLY A 646 -37.69 14.96 -6.97
CA GLY A 646 -38.50 14.33 -5.95
C GLY A 646 -39.98 14.39 -6.31
N SER A 647 -40.68 13.25 -6.29
CA SER A 647 -42.10 13.21 -6.41
C SER A 647 -42.72 14.01 -5.26
N ARG A 648 -43.40 15.11 -5.58
CA ARG A 648 -44.23 15.83 -4.66
C ARG A 648 -45.38 14.90 -4.24
N SER A 649 -45.34 14.38 -3.04
CA SER A 649 -46.53 13.91 -2.38
C SER A 649 -47.21 15.13 -1.75
N SER A 650 -48.35 15.48 -2.31
CA SER A 650 -49.33 16.42 -1.74
C SER A 650 -49.79 15.99 -0.38
#